data_16de5a92d94b3542befcd22302e3b0d2
#
_entry.id   16de5a92d94b3542befcd22302e3b0d2
#
_cell.length_a   1.000
_cell.length_b   1.000
_cell.length_c   1.000
_cell.angle_alpha   90.00
_cell.angle_beta   90.00
_cell.angle_gamma   90.00
#
_symmetry.space_group_name_H-M   'P 1'
#
loop_
_entity.id
_entity.type
_entity.pdbx_description
1 polymer ?
#
loop_
_entity_poly.entity_id
_entity_poly.type
_entity_poly.pdbx_seq_one_letter_code
_entity_poly.pdbx_strand_id
1 'polypeptide(L)'
;MRKSLALYLFTFFVVSATWANPTDLADRFGRAITAGDGYLFISESGGFETHGMVHVYVRGDDQKWVWKNSLHGQAHVGDGFGHTIGYGDGILAVADQSTVYVFELDPEMDHFVQTDRLESEDNSTFGTALALDDGWLAIGSSQADGSAGQVLLFQKNPEGTWVERTVLEEPGESSVSMFGSALSMDQGRLLIGSPGLCTAYLYEHQADGWGLSATLPCGELSAESMYGVTLNLRGERAVIGAPQHNSRKGAVVVWHHAEDSGWERIKILAPEDNAPGFFFGSQVEIQDPLRIVIGFPVFGPRDAEENLRVYTVREGEDSEPEYTTVPGIAFSPMSTVAVDGSVMAVGSPNAAYGEGIAELLEFDGSAWEMVQELFYVHEHMPRKADILCDDGQAEGFDCGLVDLVSFLPNEEMEMNRGVRLSDVWGWTDPETGIEYGLIGHLEGTVFIDLSAPSNPRYLGTLPRTEGSPGSTWRDIKVYKDHAFIVADGAREHGMQIFDLTQLRGLVDTPVEFEATAHYDRIHSAHNIVINEETGFAFAVGASAGGETCGGGLHMIDIREPQAPVFVGCFADETTGRRKTGYSHDAQCVIYNGPDSEYAGREICFGANETAISISDVTDKENPVAIGTGSYPDAAYVHQGWLTEDHSYFFQNDELDEIQGKVHKTRTLVWDVRDLSDPIMIREFYGPTSATDHNLYVHGNLMYQTNNASGLRIIDVSSPEDPVEIGHFDTTPYGTDEAGFNGTWSSFPYFESGIIVVTSRREGVFILKKQPVDI
;
A
#
# COMPACT_ATOMS: atom_id res chain seq x y z
N MET A 1 -19.29 -7.39 -41.57
CA MET A 1 -18.50 -8.05 -40.56
C MET A 1 -17.70 -6.96 -39.86
N ARG A 2 -18.20 -6.45 -38.77
CA ARG A 2 -17.53 -5.42 -37.98
C ARG A 2 -16.57 -6.13 -37.02
N LYS A 3 -15.27 -5.92 -37.18
CA LYS A 3 -14.26 -6.36 -36.19
C LYS A 3 -14.31 -5.35 -35.04
N SER A 4 -14.71 -5.83 -33.86
CA SER A 4 -14.58 -5.07 -32.63
C SER A 4 -13.09 -4.96 -32.29
N LEU A 5 -12.57 -3.77 -32.31
CA LEU A 5 -11.24 -3.41 -31.77
C LEU A 5 -11.41 -3.38 -30.25
N ALA A 6 -10.80 -4.30 -29.55
CA ALA A 6 -10.72 -4.24 -28.09
C ALA A 6 -9.63 -3.22 -27.73
N LEU A 7 -10.08 -2.03 -27.34
CA LEU A 7 -9.24 -0.98 -26.76
C LEU A 7 -8.91 -1.41 -25.34
N TYR A 8 -7.69 -1.86 -25.07
CA TYR A 8 -7.19 -2.00 -23.70
C TYR A 8 -6.80 -0.61 -23.19
N LEU A 9 -7.78 0.11 -22.69
CA LEU A 9 -7.54 1.29 -21.86
C LEU A 9 -6.84 0.81 -20.57
N PHE A 10 -5.74 1.45 -20.23
CA PHE A 10 -5.32 1.54 -18.84
C PHE A 10 -6.38 2.39 -18.12
N THR A 11 -7.41 1.74 -17.65
CA THR A 11 -8.33 2.33 -16.69
C THR A 11 -7.56 2.41 -15.38
N PHE A 12 -7.23 3.61 -14.97
CA PHE A 12 -7.06 3.87 -13.54
C PHE A 12 -8.36 3.44 -12.87
N PHE A 13 -8.29 2.38 -12.11
CA PHE A 13 -9.41 1.84 -11.40
C PHE A 13 -9.91 2.88 -10.41
N VAL A 14 -11.14 3.36 -10.63
CA VAL A 14 -12.03 3.60 -9.50
C VAL A 14 -12.09 2.26 -8.78
N VAL A 15 -11.48 2.19 -7.61
CA VAL A 15 -11.45 1.01 -6.76
C VAL A 15 -12.88 0.73 -6.32
N SER A 16 -13.59 -0.07 -7.13
CA SER A 16 -14.58 -0.93 -6.53
C SER A 16 -13.75 -1.91 -5.69
N ALA A 17 -13.86 -1.85 -4.39
CA ALA A 17 -13.12 -2.65 -3.43
C ALA A 17 -13.07 -4.12 -3.86
N THR A 18 -12.00 -4.45 -4.53
CA THR A 18 -11.54 -5.79 -4.78
C THR A 18 -10.13 -5.83 -4.27
N TRP A 19 -9.96 -6.33 -3.02
CA TRP A 19 -8.70 -6.77 -2.45
C TRP A 19 -7.56 -5.77 -2.68
N ALA A 20 -7.20 -5.00 -1.66
CA ALA A 20 -5.99 -4.20 -1.68
C ALA A 20 -4.84 -5.13 -2.11
N ASN A 21 -4.23 -4.83 -3.22
CA ASN A 21 -3.02 -5.53 -3.62
C ASN A 21 -1.97 -5.18 -2.52
N PRO A 22 -1.07 -6.09 -2.09
CA PRO A 22 -0.01 -5.72 -1.13
C PRO A 22 0.76 -4.45 -1.49
N THR A 23 0.76 -4.08 -2.78
CA THR A 23 1.33 -2.82 -3.28
C THR A 23 0.48 -1.59 -3.00
N ASP A 24 -0.78 -1.73 -2.59
CA ASP A 24 -1.66 -0.58 -2.30
C ASP A 24 -1.45 -0.04 -0.88
N LEU A 25 -0.80 -0.82 -0.02
CA LEU A 25 -0.37 -0.44 1.33
C LEU A 25 1.02 0.24 1.35
N ALA A 26 1.61 0.46 0.19
CA ALA A 26 2.99 0.90 0.02
C ALA A 26 3.13 2.42 0.10
N ASP A 27 4.12 2.91 0.83
CA ASP A 27 4.46 4.34 0.92
C ASP A 27 5.03 4.88 -0.37
N ARG A 28 5.80 4.04 -1.08
CA ARG A 28 6.36 4.31 -2.41
C ARG A 28 7.35 5.48 -2.43
N PHE A 29 8.24 5.59 -1.44
CA PHE A 29 9.35 6.54 -1.47
C PHE A 29 10.15 6.40 -2.77
N GLY A 30 10.42 7.52 -3.44
CA GLY A 30 11.01 7.53 -4.78
C GLY A 30 10.01 7.39 -5.93
N ARG A 31 8.69 7.58 -5.69
CA ARG A 31 7.64 7.51 -6.72
C ARG A 31 7.79 8.58 -7.79
N ALA A 32 8.13 9.79 -7.39
CA ALA A 32 8.55 10.89 -8.27
C ALA A 32 9.77 11.58 -7.64
N ILE A 33 10.71 11.98 -8.50
CA ILE A 33 11.94 12.66 -8.08
C ILE A 33 12.18 13.84 -9.00
N THR A 34 12.61 14.96 -8.44
CA THR A 34 13.14 16.10 -9.19
C THR A 34 14.29 16.75 -8.42
N ALA A 35 15.22 17.37 -9.14
CA ALA A 35 16.39 18.03 -8.54
C ALA A 35 16.71 19.35 -9.25
N GLY A 36 17.27 20.28 -8.52
CA GLY A 36 17.75 21.56 -9.04
C GLY A 36 18.20 22.50 -7.93
N ASP A 37 19.04 23.46 -8.24
CA ASP A 37 19.53 24.51 -7.31
C ASP A 37 20.12 23.98 -5.99
N GLY A 38 20.65 22.75 -5.99
CA GLY A 38 21.19 22.09 -4.80
C GLY A 38 20.13 21.44 -3.89
N TYR A 39 18.90 21.37 -4.33
CA TYR A 39 17.81 20.62 -3.70
C TYR A 39 17.53 19.32 -4.45
N LEU A 40 17.08 18.34 -3.69
CA LEU A 40 16.53 17.09 -4.21
C LEU A 40 15.19 16.86 -3.53
N PHE A 41 14.16 16.62 -4.33
CA PHE A 41 12.80 16.36 -3.88
C PHE A 41 12.44 14.93 -4.23
N ILE A 42 12.02 14.17 -3.22
CA ILE A 42 11.65 12.75 -3.36
C ILE A 42 10.26 12.59 -2.79
N SER A 43 9.33 12.13 -3.62
CA SER A 43 7.98 11.88 -3.16
C SER A 43 7.84 10.49 -2.55
N GLU A 44 6.97 10.42 -1.56
CA GLU A 44 6.36 9.25 -1.00
C GLU A 44 4.86 9.43 -1.19
N SER A 45 4.28 8.79 -2.23
CA SER A 45 2.92 9.12 -2.65
C SER A 45 1.83 8.56 -1.73
N GLY A 46 2.24 7.91 -0.63
CA GLY A 46 1.32 7.31 0.32
C GLY A 46 0.51 6.14 -0.24
N GLY A 47 -0.23 5.52 0.62
CA GLY A 47 -1.14 4.42 0.31
C GLY A 47 -2.34 4.47 1.23
N PHE A 48 -2.98 3.34 1.49
CA PHE A 48 -4.08 3.24 2.46
C PHE A 48 -3.63 3.36 3.93
N GLU A 49 -2.31 3.35 4.18
CA GLU A 49 -1.75 3.47 5.53
C GLU A 49 -1.25 4.87 5.85
N THR A 50 -0.83 5.65 4.84
CA THR A 50 -0.13 6.92 5.05
C THR A 50 -0.58 7.99 4.07
N HIS A 51 -0.44 9.25 4.51
CA HIS A 51 -0.57 10.40 3.61
C HIS A 51 0.61 10.50 2.66
N GLY A 52 0.37 11.04 1.48
CA GLY A 52 1.45 11.40 0.57
C GLY A 52 2.33 12.52 1.15
N MET A 53 3.64 12.43 0.90
CA MET A 53 4.64 13.39 1.33
C MET A 53 5.64 13.69 0.22
N VAL A 54 6.29 14.86 0.29
CA VAL A 54 7.49 15.16 -0.49
C VAL A 54 8.61 15.56 0.45
N HIS A 55 9.66 14.77 0.46
CA HIS A 55 10.84 14.98 1.29
C HIS A 55 11.84 15.88 0.59
N VAL A 56 12.31 16.90 1.28
CA VAL A 56 13.29 17.86 0.80
C VAL A 56 14.66 17.50 1.36
N TYR A 57 15.62 17.30 0.47
CA TYR A 57 17.02 17.07 0.81
C TYR A 57 17.89 18.22 0.30
N VAL A 58 18.94 18.53 1.02
CA VAL A 58 19.96 19.50 0.64
C VAL A 58 21.34 18.85 0.70
N ARG A 59 22.27 19.35 -0.10
CA ARG A 59 23.64 18.86 -0.08
C ARG A 59 24.41 19.45 1.09
N GLY A 60 24.89 18.59 2.00
CA GLY A 60 25.68 18.98 3.16
C GLY A 60 27.13 19.33 2.81
N ASP A 61 27.86 19.86 3.79
CA ASP A 61 29.29 20.20 3.65
C ASP A 61 30.21 19.01 3.33
N ASP A 62 29.79 17.81 3.75
CA ASP A 62 30.44 16.52 3.46
C ASP A 62 30.06 15.91 2.10
N GLN A 63 29.33 16.66 1.29
CA GLN A 63 28.79 16.29 -0.02
C GLN A 63 27.68 15.25 0.03
N LYS A 64 27.22 14.83 1.20
CA LYS A 64 26.05 13.95 1.35
C LYS A 64 24.75 14.73 1.28
N TRP A 65 23.72 14.08 0.81
CA TRP A 65 22.37 14.60 0.84
C TRP A 65 21.75 14.35 2.22
N VAL A 66 21.26 15.42 2.82
CA VAL A 66 20.71 15.43 4.17
C VAL A 66 19.25 15.85 4.09
N TRP A 67 18.38 15.07 4.73
CA TRP A 67 16.97 15.41 4.87
C TRP A 67 16.83 16.74 5.62
N LYS A 68 15.95 17.61 5.11
CA LYS A 68 15.69 18.93 5.66
C LYS A 68 14.31 19.00 6.32
N ASN A 69 13.28 18.68 5.57
CA ASN A 69 11.90 18.61 6.04
C ASN A 69 11.04 17.83 5.05
N SER A 70 9.79 17.56 5.43
CA SER A 70 8.77 16.97 4.56
C SER A 70 7.62 17.94 4.33
N LEU A 71 7.05 17.91 3.13
CA LEU A 71 5.92 18.70 2.70
C LEU A 71 4.69 17.81 2.59
N HIS A 72 3.55 18.34 2.99
CA HIS A 72 2.26 17.65 2.99
C HIS A 72 1.23 18.44 2.21
N GLY A 73 0.26 17.77 1.61
CA GLY A 73 -0.98 18.34 1.12
C GLY A 73 -1.99 18.55 2.25
N GLN A 74 -3.18 19.02 1.91
CA GLN A 74 -4.31 19.11 2.88
C GLN A 74 -5.19 17.85 2.83
N ALA A 75 -4.65 16.77 2.39
CA ALA A 75 -5.38 15.66 1.85
C ALA A 75 -5.56 14.50 2.85
N HIS A 76 -6.39 13.54 2.45
CA HIS A 76 -6.72 12.33 3.20
C HIS A 76 -5.75 11.20 2.84
N VAL A 77 -5.68 10.18 3.68
CA VAL A 77 -4.97 8.94 3.37
C VAL A 77 -5.37 8.42 1.98
N GLY A 78 -4.37 8.11 1.13
CA GLY A 78 -4.62 7.61 -0.22
C GLY A 78 -4.92 8.65 -1.31
N ASP A 79 -4.74 9.94 -1.04
CA ASP A 79 -4.97 11.02 -2.01
C ASP A 79 -3.96 11.09 -3.16
N GLY A 80 -2.81 10.43 -2.99
CA GLY A 80 -1.74 10.42 -3.97
C GLY A 80 -0.94 11.72 -4.05
N PHE A 81 -0.91 12.57 -3.02
CA PHE A 81 -0.04 13.74 -2.97
C PHE A 81 1.41 13.33 -3.25
N GLY A 82 2.06 14.02 -4.18
CA GLY A 82 3.40 13.67 -4.64
C GLY A 82 3.45 12.60 -5.74
N HIS A 83 2.32 12.20 -6.35
CA HIS A 83 2.36 11.27 -7.48
C HIS A 83 3.07 11.87 -8.70
N THR A 84 3.04 13.19 -8.83
CA THR A 84 3.81 13.98 -9.80
C THR A 84 4.37 15.22 -9.12
N ILE A 85 5.65 15.50 -9.35
CA ILE A 85 6.32 16.70 -8.86
C ILE A 85 7.10 17.37 -10.00
N GLY A 86 7.21 18.70 -9.94
CA GLY A 86 8.02 19.48 -10.87
C GLY A 86 8.72 20.60 -10.11
N TYR A 87 9.98 20.86 -10.44
CA TYR A 87 10.77 21.94 -9.83
C TYR A 87 11.43 22.81 -10.89
N GLY A 88 11.40 24.11 -10.69
CA GLY A 88 12.08 25.12 -11.50
C GLY A 88 11.99 26.48 -10.85
N ASP A 89 13.02 27.32 -11.05
CA ASP A 89 13.09 28.71 -10.55
C ASP A 89 12.82 28.88 -9.04
N GLY A 90 13.23 27.93 -8.21
CA GLY A 90 12.99 27.96 -6.77
C GLY A 90 11.55 27.61 -6.37
N ILE A 91 10.74 27.09 -7.28
CA ILE A 91 9.34 26.73 -7.08
C ILE A 91 9.19 25.24 -7.24
N LEU A 92 8.53 24.59 -6.29
CA LEU A 92 8.12 23.19 -6.36
C LEU A 92 6.61 23.10 -6.55
N ALA A 93 6.17 22.44 -7.59
CA ALA A 93 4.77 22.05 -7.78
C ALA A 93 4.59 20.57 -7.46
N VAL A 94 3.57 20.24 -6.69
CA VAL A 94 3.25 18.88 -6.25
C VAL A 94 1.79 18.59 -6.57
N ALA A 95 1.53 17.52 -7.30
CA ALA A 95 0.17 17.11 -7.64
C ALA A 95 -0.33 15.98 -6.74
N ASP A 96 -1.61 16.04 -6.42
CA ASP A 96 -2.45 14.91 -6.04
C ASP A 96 -3.34 14.48 -7.23
N GLN A 97 -4.45 13.80 -7.01
CA GLN A 97 -5.32 13.32 -8.10
C GLN A 97 -6.10 14.44 -8.82
N SER A 98 -6.23 15.64 -8.24
CA SER A 98 -7.09 16.72 -8.75
C SER A 98 -6.59 18.12 -8.44
N THR A 99 -5.55 18.25 -7.63
CA THR A 99 -5.02 19.51 -7.10
C THR A 99 -3.53 19.60 -7.36
N VAL A 100 -3.03 20.80 -7.64
CA VAL A 100 -1.60 21.10 -7.68
C VAL A 100 -1.29 22.11 -6.59
N TYR A 101 -0.43 21.72 -5.66
CA TYR A 101 0.08 22.55 -4.58
C TYR A 101 1.38 23.19 -5.01
N VAL A 102 1.53 24.49 -4.74
CA VAL A 102 2.74 25.23 -5.07
C VAL A 102 3.47 25.60 -3.79
N PHE A 103 4.75 25.25 -3.73
CA PHE A 103 5.64 25.55 -2.60
C PHE A 103 6.79 26.43 -3.08
N GLU A 104 7.19 27.39 -2.25
CA GLU A 104 8.31 28.26 -2.50
C GLU A 104 9.25 28.31 -1.29
N LEU A 105 10.53 28.51 -1.57
CA LEU A 105 11.51 28.65 -0.50
C LEU A 105 11.27 29.97 0.26
N ASP A 106 10.96 29.86 1.54
CA ASP A 106 10.98 30.99 2.46
C ASP A 106 12.44 31.25 2.91
N PRO A 107 13.03 32.37 2.52
CA PRO A 107 14.44 32.65 2.84
C PRO A 107 14.69 32.99 4.33
N GLU A 108 13.65 33.32 5.10
CA GLU A 108 13.79 33.60 6.54
C GLU A 108 13.72 32.29 7.35
N MET A 109 12.87 31.34 6.92
CA MET A 109 12.73 30.05 7.56
C MET A 109 13.66 28.98 6.98
N ASP A 110 14.25 29.23 5.82
CA ASP A 110 15.11 28.30 5.09
C ASP A 110 14.43 26.94 4.80
N HIS A 111 13.13 26.97 4.48
CA HIS A 111 12.38 25.79 4.03
C HIS A 111 11.23 26.16 3.08
N PHE A 112 10.74 25.18 2.33
CA PHE A 112 9.63 25.36 1.40
C PHE A 112 8.31 25.48 2.15
N VAL A 113 7.52 26.49 1.80
CA VAL A 113 6.18 26.74 2.35
C VAL A 113 5.15 26.73 1.22
N GLN A 114 3.96 26.23 1.49
CA GLN A 114 2.87 26.28 0.52
C GLN A 114 2.42 27.73 0.31
N THR A 115 2.48 28.19 -0.93
CA THR A 115 2.07 29.56 -1.31
C THR A 115 0.79 29.61 -2.09
N ASP A 116 0.43 28.51 -2.79
CA ASP A 116 -0.80 28.47 -3.57
C ASP A 116 -1.34 27.03 -3.68
N ARG A 117 -2.61 26.92 -4.11
CA ARG A 117 -3.32 25.67 -4.38
C ARG A 117 -4.21 25.86 -5.61
N LEU A 118 -3.93 25.09 -6.65
CA LEU A 118 -4.58 25.18 -7.94
C LEU A 118 -5.50 23.97 -8.13
N GLU A 119 -6.77 24.20 -8.41
CA GLU A 119 -7.79 23.18 -8.61
C GLU A 119 -8.41 23.33 -10.00
N SER A 120 -8.88 22.23 -10.56
CA SER A 120 -9.68 22.23 -11.78
C SER A 120 -11.10 21.76 -11.47
N GLU A 121 -12.09 22.58 -11.85
CA GLU A 121 -13.51 22.31 -11.56
C GLU A 121 -14.06 21.05 -12.29
N ASP A 122 -13.41 20.59 -13.36
CA ASP A 122 -13.97 19.56 -14.26
C ASP A 122 -13.07 18.35 -14.48
N ASN A 123 -11.96 18.15 -13.71
CA ASN A 123 -10.97 17.23 -14.22
C ASN A 123 -10.19 16.39 -13.21
N SER A 124 -10.54 15.10 -13.14
CA SER A 124 -9.89 14.08 -12.30
C SER A 124 -8.43 13.72 -12.71
N THR A 125 -7.85 14.35 -13.75
CA THR A 125 -6.48 14.12 -14.23
C THR A 125 -5.62 15.38 -14.26
N PHE A 126 -6.07 16.43 -13.58
CA PHE A 126 -5.30 17.66 -13.40
C PHE A 126 -4.04 17.39 -12.59
N GLY A 127 -2.88 17.71 -13.12
CA GLY A 127 -1.59 17.38 -12.50
C GLY A 127 -0.94 16.08 -13.02
N THR A 128 -1.44 15.48 -14.11
CA THR A 128 -0.80 14.30 -14.75
C THR A 128 0.67 14.53 -15.08
N ALA A 129 1.05 15.74 -15.49
CA ALA A 129 2.40 16.18 -15.75
C ALA A 129 2.58 17.63 -15.33
N LEU A 130 3.76 17.99 -14.86
CA LEU A 130 4.13 19.33 -14.39
C LEU A 130 5.45 19.75 -15.03
N ALA A 131 5.54 21.02 -15.46
CA ALA A 131 6.79 21.62 -15.91
C ALA A 131 6.84 23.10 -15.51
N LEU A 132 8.02 23.56 -15.04
CA LEU A 132 8.27 24.93 -14.59
C LEU A 132 9.53 25.48 -15.24
N ASP A 133 9.44 26.69 -15.76
CA ASP A 133 10.57 27.46 -16.28
C ASP A 133 10.16 28.91 -16.53
N ASP A 134 11.06 29.88 -16.35
CA ASP A 134 10.90 31.30 -16.64
C ASP A 134 9.61 31.91 -16.05
N GLY A 135 9.26 31.51 -14.82
CA GLY A 135 8.08 31.98 -14.09
C GLY A 135 6.73 31.44 -14.61
N TRP A 136 6.75 30.42 -15.45
CA TRP A 136 5.58 29.69 -15.91
C TRP A 136 5.46 28.32 -15.25
N LEU A 137 4.22 27.91 -14.98
CA LEU A 137 3.86 26.57 -14.56
C LEU A 137 2.88 25.98 -15.58
N ALA A 138 3.29 24.90 -16.23
CA ALA A 138 2.43 24.12 -17.12
C ALA A 138 1.90 22.89 -16.39
N ILE A 139 0.59 22.68 -16.43
CA ILE A 139 -0.11 21.57 -15.80
C ILE A 139 -0.84 20.77 -16.86
N GLY A 140 -0.46 19.51 -17.00
CA GLY A 140 -1.10 18.57 -17.92
C GLY A 140 -2.35 17.94 -17.33
N SER A 141 -3.33 17.70 -18.20
CA SER A 141 -4.58 17.04 -17.91
C SER A 141 -4.97 16.11 -19.07
N SER A 142 -4.33 14.96 -19.12
CA SER A 142 -4.29 14.08 -20.29
C SER A 142 -5.60 13.38 -20.65
N GLN A 143 -6.58 13.35 -19.74
CA GLN A 143 -7.90 12.75 -19.96
C GLN A 143 -9.04 13.78 -19.97
N ALA A 144 -8.72 15.07 -19.98
CA ALA A 144 -9.72 16.11 -20.18
C ALA A 144 -10.51 15.84 -21.47
N ASP A 145 -11.77 16.21 -21.46
CA ASP A 145 -12.70 16.05 -22.58
C ASP A 145 -12.67 14.64 -23.22
N GLY A 146 -12.75 13.61 -22.37
CA GLY A 146 -12.86 12.22 -22.82
C GLY A 146 -11.59 11.63 -23.45
N SER A 147 -10.40 12.10 -23.02
CA SER A 147 -9.05 11.72 -23.47
C SER A 147 -8.48 12.55 -24.63
N ALA A 148 -9.07 13.67 -25.00
CA ALA A 148 -8.42 14.68 -25.84
C ALA A 148 -7.18 15.24 -25.14
N GLY A 149 -7.32 15.57 -23.87
CA GLY A 149 -6.27 16.17 -23.06
C GLY A 149 -6.10 17.67 -23.30
N GLN A 150 -5.53 18.36 -22.31
CA GLN A 150 -5.22 19.78 -22.37
C GLN A 150 -4.01 20.12 -21.49
N VAL A 151 -3.42 21.29 -21.69
CA VAL A 151 -2.37 21.85 -20.84
C VAL A 151 -2.76 23.24 -20.39
N LEU A 152 -2.84 23.47 -19.08
CA LEU A 152 -3.15 24.76 -18.50
C LEU A 152 -1.84 25.46 -18.13
N LEU A 153 -1.71 26.72 -18.52
CA LEU A 153 -0.54 27.55 -18.27
C LEU A 153 -0.84 28.62 -17.24
N PHE A 154 -0.12 28.57 -16.16
CA PHE A 154 -0.21 29.53 -15.04
C PHE A 154 1.02 30.43 -14.99
N GLN A 155 0.81 31.66 -14.52
CA GLN A 155 1.88 32.61 -14.25
C GLN A 155 1.53 33.43 -13.00
N LYS A 156 2.55 33.81 -12.23
CA LYS A 156 2.34 34.72 -11.10
C LYS A 156 1.91 36.11 -11.58
N ASN A 157 0.89 36.64 -10.91
CA ASN A 157 0.53 38.05 -11.05
C ASN A 157 1.45 38.94 -10.17
N PRO A 158 1.40 40.29 -10.27
CA PRO A 158 2.19 41.20 -9.46
C PRO A 158 1.92 41.09 -7.95
N GLU A 159 0.79 40.52 -7.55
CA GLU A 159 0.40 40.29 -6.16
C GLU A 159 1.02 38.98 -5.60
N GLY A 160 1.68 38.17 -6.45
CA GLY A 160 2.33 36.92 -6.06
C GLY A 160 1.46 35.67 -6.18
N THR A 161 0.20 35.79 -6.63
CA THR A 161 -0.75 34.69 -6.80
C THR A 161 -0.61 34.05 -8.18
N TRP A 162 -0.70 32.75 -8.26
CA TRP A 162 -0.74 32.01 -9.53
C TRP A 162 -2.10 32.16 -10.21
N VAL A 163 -2.10 32.59 -11.47
CA VAL A 163 -3.32 32.76 -12.28
C VAL A 163 -3.18 32.04 -13.61
N GLU A 164 -4.24 31.35 -14.01
CA GLU A 164 -4.36 30.77 -15.33
C GLU A 164 -4.29 31.86 -16.40
N ARG A 165 -3.44 31.67 -17.40
CA ARG A 165 -3.26 32.60 -18.50
C ARG A 165 -3.82 32.08 -19.80
N THR A 166 -3.67 30.80 -20.06
CA THR A 166 -4.14 30.16 -21.28
C THR A 166 -4.26 28.65 -21.12
N VAL A 167 -5.12 28.07 -21.92
CA VAL A 167 -5.24 26.62 -22.06
C VAL A 167 -4.77 26.27 -23.49
N LEU A 168 -3.90 25.28 -23.57
CA LEU A 168 -3.48 24.72 -24.86
C LEU A 168 -4.23 23.40 -25.08
N GLU A 169 -4.82 23.27 -26.24
CA GLU A 169 -5.50 22.06 -26.70
C GLU A 169 -4.73 21.42 -27.86
N GLU A 170 -5.02 20.17 -28.16
CA GLU A 170 -4.41 19.47 -29.30
C GLU A 170 -4.80 20.15 -30.62
N PRO A 171 -3.83 20.53 -31.48
CA PRO A 171 -4.09 21.32 -32.66
C PRO A 171 -5.03 20.69 -33.71
N GLY A 172 -5.23 19.37 -33.66
CA GLY A 172 -6.08 18.62 -34.60
C GLY A 172 -7.47 18.28 -34.07
N GLU A 173 -7.83 18.69 -32.85
CA GLU A 173 -9.12 18.44 -32.18
C GLU A 173 -9.48 16.94 -32.10
N SER A 174 -8.46 16.08 -31.82
CA SER A 174 -8.65 14.63 -31.67
C SER A 174 -9.10 14.25 -30.25
N SER A 175 -10.18 13.48 -30.14
CA SER A 175 -10.71 13.01 -28.87
C SER A 175 -9.94 11.85 -28.21
N VAL A 176 -8.79 11.46 -28.75
CA VAL A 176 -7.95 10.34 -28.23
C VAL A 176 -6.48 10.71 -28.17
N SER A 177 -6.15 11.97 -28.20
CA SER A 177 -4.76 12.45 -28.31
C SER A 177 -3.95 12.25 -27.04
N MET A 178 -4.59 12.28 -25.88
CA MET A 178 -3.93 12.29 -24.57
C MET A 178 -2.90 13.43 -24.46
N PHE A 179 -3.23 14.61 -25.03
CA PHE A 179 -2.37 15.78 -25.03
C PHE A 179 -2.08 16.24 -23.59
N GLY A 180 -0.82 16.52 -23.27
CA GLY A 180 -0.40 16.86 -21.90
C GLY A 180 -0.05 15.66 -21.03
N SER A 181 0.12 14.45 -21.60
CA SER A 181 0.56 13.26 -20.86
C SER A 181 1.96 13.39 -20.26
N ALA A 182 2.83 14.14 -20.91
CA ALA A 182 4.17 14.48 -20.44
C ALA A 182 4.50 15.91 -20.87
N LEU A 183 5.22 16.64 -20.03
CA LEU A 183 5.61 18.02 -20.22
C LEU A 183 7.08 18.21 -19.88
N SER A 184 7.78 19.03 -20.65
CA SER A 184 9.11 19.52 -20.29
C SER A 184 9.27 20.95 -20.79
N MET A 185 9.78 21.83 -19.93
CA MET A 185 9.94 23.25 -20.26
C MET A 185 11.41 23.65 -20.12
N ASP A 186 11.92 24.42 -21.05
CA ASP A 186 13.28 24.94 -21.05
C ASP A 186 13.41 26.20 -21.90
N GLN A 187 13.91 27.28 -21.34
CA GLN A 187 14.20 28.56 -22.00
C GLN A 187 12.99 29.13 -22.79
N GLY A 188 11.81 29.16 -22.13
CA GLY A 188 10.58 29.68 -22.73
C GLY A 188 10.00 28.77 -23.84
N ARG A 189 10.42 27.51 -23.91
CA ARG A 189 9.88 26.47 -24.80
C ARG A 189 9.22 25.38 -23.97
N LEU A 190 8.06 24.89 -24.43
CA LEU A 190 7.28 23.85 -23.81
C LEU A 190 7.07 22.70 -24.79
N LEU A 191 7.61 21.53 -24.46
CA LEU A 191 7.39 20.29 -25.18
C LEU A 191 6.23 19.52 -24.52
N ILE A 192 5.25 19.14 -25.33
CA ILE A 192 4.01 18.49 -24.90
C ILE A 192 3.85 17.14 -25.59
N GLY A 193 3.70 16.08 -24.84
CA GLY A 193 3.44 14.74 -25.37
C GLY A 193 1.96 14.52 -25.70
N SER A 194 1.73 13.84 -26.82
CA SER A 194 0.40 13.42 -27.31
C SER A 194 0.47 11.97 -27.81
N PRO A 195 0.61 11.00 -26.89
CA PRO A 195 0.89 9.62 -27.25
C PRO A 195 -0.22 8.93 -28.02
N GLY A 196 -1.47 9.34 -27.85
CA GLY A 196 -2.60 8.82 -28.63
C GLY A 196 -2.52 9.13 -30.13
N LEU A 197 -1.75 10.17 -30.52
CA LEU A 197 -1.49 10.54 -31.90
C LEU A 197 -0.08 10.23 -32.40
N CYS A 198 0.74 9.57 -31.57
CA CYS A 198 2.14 9.30 -31.89
C CYS A 198 2.91 10.59 -32.28
N THR A 199 2.73 11.64 -31.47
CA THR A 199 3.24 13.00 -31.76
C THR A 199 3.63 13.70 -30.48
N ALA A 200 4.58 14.63 -30.57
CA ALA A 200 4.81 15.65 -29.56
C ALA A 200 4.76 17.04 -30.23
N TYR A 201 4.39 18.03 -29.45
CA TYR A 201 4.23 19.42 -29.93
C TYR A 201 5.17 20.33 -29.14
N LEU A 202 5.84 21.23 -29.82
CA LEU A 202 6.67 22.25 -29.20
C LEU A 202 5.99 23.62 -29.36
N TYR A 203 5.76 24.25 -28.22
CA TYR A 203 5.29 25.63 -28.14
C TYR A 203 6.41 26.55 -27.67
N GLU A 204 6.40 27.80 -28.14
CA GLU A 204 7.32 28.86 -27.73
C GLU A 204 6.55 30.04 -27.17
N HIS A 205 7.07 30.62 -26.08
CA HIS A 205 6.53 31.87 -25.54
C HIS A 205 7.04 33.05 -26.33
N GLN A 206 6.12 33.81 -26.92
CA GLN A 206 6.37 35.01 -27.75
C GLN A 206 5.70 36.23 -27.13
N ALA A 207 5.94 37.41 -27.66
CA ALA A 207 5.37 38.65 -27.12
C ALA A 207 3.85 38.71 -27.11
N ASP A 208 3.18 37.90 -27.93
CA ASP A 208 1.73 37.77 -28.06
C ASP A 208 1.14 36.49 -27.41
N GLY A 209 1.98 35.72 -26.69
CA GLY A 209 1.57 34.52 -25.99
C GLY A 209 2.30 33.25 -26.44
N TRP A 210 1.76 32.09 -26.08
CA TRP A 210 2.30 30.80 -26.48
C TRP A 210 1.82 30.37 -27.85
N GLY A 211 2.77 30.12 -28.77
CA GLY A 211 2.49 29.70 -30.14
C GLY A 211 3.11 28.34 -30.48
N LEU A 212 2.41 27.52 -31.27
CA LEU A 212 2.96 26.27 -31.81
C LEU A 212 4.14 26.57 -32.72
N SER A 213 5.34 26.11 -32.34
CA SER A 213 6.58 26.31 -33.09
C SER A 213 6.95 25.10 -33.95
N ALA A 214 6.76 23.88 -33.43
CA ALA A 214 7.06 22.66 -34.17
C ALA A 214 6.13 21.48 -33.78
N THR A 215 5.99 20.57 -34.75
CA THR A 215 5.36 19.26 -34.56
C THR A 215 6.42 18.19 -34.76
N LEU A 216 6.59 17.32 -33.78
CA LEU A 216 7.61 16.26 -33.74
C LEU A 216 6.92 14.89 -33.85
N PRO A 217 6.66 14.37 -35.06
CA PRO A 217 5.94 13.11 -35.22
C PRO A 217 6.82 11.91 -34.98
N CYS A 218 6.23 10.79 -34.59
CA CYS A 218 6.93 9.53 -34.37
C CYS A 218 7.53 8.89 -35.64
N GLY A 219 7.11 9.32 -36.80
CA GLY A 219 7.64 8.88 -38.10
C GLY A 219 7.32 7.42 -38.40
N GLU A 220 8.38 6.60 -38.50
CA GLU A 220 8.29 5.16 -38.79
C GLU A 220 7.95 4.26 -37.62
N LEU A 221 7.81 4.81 -36.40
CA LEU A 221 7.38 4.03 -35.25
C LEU A 221 5.90 3.63 -35.41
N SER A 222 5.50 2.55 -34.72
CA SER A 222 4.11 2.11 -34.73
C SER A 222 3.18 3.15 -34.07
N ALA A 223 1.98 3.31 -34.58
CA ALA A 223 1.00 4.22 -33.98
C ALA A 223 0.63 3.87 -32.51
N GLU A 224 0.84 2.60 -32.13
CA GLU A 224 0.59 2.09 -30.78
C GLU A 224 1.83 2.19 -29.86
N SER A 225 2.86 2.93 -30.28
CA SER A 225 4.15 2.99 -29.60
C SER A 225 4.15 3.75 -28.28
N MET A 226 3.08 4.48 -27.97
CA MET A 226 3.00 5.43 -26.84
C MET A 226 4.12 6.49 -26.91
N TYR A 227 4.49 6.93 -28.11
CA TYR A 227 5.46 7.99 -28.34
C TYR A 227 4.97 9.31 -27.75
N GLY A 228 5.79 9.94 -26.89
CA GLY A 228 5.43 11.16 -26.16
C GLY A 228 4.84 10.93 -24.77
N VAL A 229 4.80 9.68 -24.29
CA VAL A 229 4.40 9.39 -22.89
C VAL A 229 5.52 9.77 -21.91
N THR A 230 6.75 9.82 -22.38
CA THR A 230 7.92 10.34 -21.66
C THR A 230 8.70 11.25 -22.61
N LEU A 231 9.19 12.35 -22.10
CA LEU A 231 9.98 13.30 -22.89
C LEU A 231 10.83 14.21 -21.98
N ASN A 232 11.89 14.75 -22.56
CA ASN A 232 12.71 15.77 -21.93
C ASN A 232 13.20 16.77 -22.98
N LEU A 233 13.21 18.05 -22.63
CA LEU A 233 13.69 19.16 -23.45
C LEU A 233 14.78 19.89 -22.70
N ARG A 234 15.96 20.06 -23.32
CA ARG A 234 17.04 20.84 -22.76
C ARG A 234 17.91 21.46 -23.86
N GLY A 235 18.04 22.76 -23.87
CA GLY A 235 18.78 23.48 -24.92
C GLY A 235 18.22 23.15 -26.31
N GLU A 236 19.10 22.82 -27.22
CA GLU A 236 18.75 22.47 -28.61
C GLU A 236 18.34 20.99 -28.79
N ARG A 237 18.04 20.26 -27.69
CA ARG A 237 17.65 18.85 -27.75
C ARG A 237 16.29 18.58 -27.18
N ALA A 238 15.57 17.67 -27.86
CA ALA A 238 14.40 17.00 -27.33
C ALA A 238 14.57 15.46 -27.45
N VAL A 239 14.21 14.76 -26.40
CA VAL A 239 14.25 13.30 -26.33
C VAL A 239 12.87 12.79 -25.99
N ILE A 240 12.35 11.87 -26.79
CA ILE A 240 10.96 11.40 -26.68
C ILE A 240 10.92 9.88 -26.67
N GLY A 241 10.36 9.31 -25.61
CA GLY A 241 10.21 7.88 -25.42
C GLY A 241 8.98 7.32 -26.15
N ALA A 242 9.11 6.06 -26.58
CA ALA A 242 8.09 5.27 -27.25
C ALA A 242 8.10 3.82 -26.70
N PRO A 243 7.78 3.60 -25.41
CA PRO A 243 8.06 2.34 -24.72
C PRO A 243 7.27 1.13 -25.23
N GLN A 244 6.17 1.33 -25.95
CA GLN A 244 5.38 0.23 -26.52
C GLN A 244 5.71 -0.08 -27.99
N HIS A 245 6.67 0.63 -28.59
CA HIS A 245 7.08 0.35 -29.97
C HIS A 245 7.52 -1.12 -30.15
N ASN A 246 7.18 -1.69 -31.30
CA ASN A 246 7.60 -3.01 -31.75
C ASN A 246 7.38 -4.12 -30.69
N SER A 247 6.12 -4.34 -30.31
CA SER A 247 5.72 -5.34 -29.32
C SER A 247 6.34 -5.10 -27.92
N ARG A 248 6.38 -3.84 -27.51
CA ARG A 248 6.91 -3.40 -26.20
C ARG A 248 8.42 -3.57 -26.04
N LYS A 249 9.18 -3.61 -27.13
CA LYS A 249 10.64 -3.46 -27.06
C LYS A 249 11.02 -2.04 -26.66
N GLY A 250 10.27 -1.09 -27.18
CA GLY A 250 10.47 0.33 -26.98
C GLY A 250 11.47 0.96 -27.93
N ALA A 251 11.45 2.28 -27.95
CA ALA A 251 12.39 3.12 -28.68
C ALA A 251 12.46 4.51 -28.05
N VAL A 252 13.53 5.25 -28.33
CA VAL A 252 13.68 6.67 -27.96
C VAL A 252 14.08 7.44 -29.21
N VAL A 253 13.40 8.54 -29.48
CA VAL A 253 13.70 9.42 -30.62
C VAL A 253 14.40 10.67 -30.11
N VAL A 254 15.54 10.97 -30.72
CA VAL A 254 16.34 12.16 -30.40
C VAL A 254 16.18 13.19 -31.52
N TRP A 255 15.76 14.38 -31.13
CA TRP A 255 15.61 15.56 -31.98
C TRP A 255 16.65 16.60 -31.60
N HIS A 256 17.08 17.36 -32.60
CA HIS A 256 17.99 18.50 -32.46
C HIS A 256 17.46 19.70 -33.22
N HIS A 257 17.62 20.89 -32.68
CA HIS A 257 17.28 22.14 -33.30
C HIS A 257 18.51 22.74 -33.96
N ALA A 258 18.52 22.80 -35.27
CA ALA A 258 19.56 23.48 -36.07
C ALA A 258 19.08 24.88 -36.49
N GLU A 259 19.95 25.89 -36.37
CA GLU A 259 19.61 27.31 -36.66
C GLU A 259 19.01 27.50 -38.05
N ASP A 260 19.49 26.73 -39.06
CA ASP A 260 19.08 26.91 -40.46
C ASP A 260 17.88 26.05 -40.88
N SER A 261 17.60 24.94 -40.23
CA SER A 261 16.59 23.92 -40.65
C SER A 261 15.51 23.65 -39.63
N GLY A 262 15.61 24.17 -38.40
CA GLY A 262 14.67 23.93 -37.33
C GLY A 262 14.88 22.56 -36.68
N TRP A 263 13.80 21.94 -36.16
CA TRP A 263 13.88 20.67 -35.47
C TRP A 263 14.01 19.48 -36.41
N GLU A 264 15.11 18.76 -36.30
CA GLU A 264 15.43 17.59 -37.12
C GLU A 264 15.59 16.34 -36.22
N ARG A 265 15.05 15.21 -36.70
CA ARG A 265 15.28 13.93 -36.04
C ARG A 265 16.67 13.44 -36.39
N ILE A 266 17.54 13.35 -35.38
CA ILE A 266 18.93 12.94 -35.58
C ILE A 266 19.16 11.44 -35.31
N LYS A 267 18.39 10.79 -34.44
CA LYS A 267 18.57 9.37 -34.11
C LYS A 267 17.30 8.71 -33.59
N ILE A 268 17.18 7.39 -33.81
CA ILE A 268 16.30 6.49 -33.09
C ILE A 268 17.17 5.51 -32.33
N LEU A 269 17.03 5.47 -31.02
CA LEU A 269 17.70 4.51 -30.12
C LEU A 269 16.74 3.36 -29.84
N ALA A 270 17.23 2.15 -29.90
CA ALA A 270 16.48 0.93 -29.57
C ALA A 270 17.41 -0.08 -28.90
N PRO A 271 16.89 -1.00 -28.07
CA PRO A 271 17.71 -2.02 -27.47
C PRO A 271 18.26 -3.01 -28.54
N GLU A 272 19.50 -3.40 -28.39
CA GLU A 272 20.16 -4.36 -29.31
C GLU A 272 19.54 -5.75 -29.25
N ASP A 273 18.99 -6.14 -28.09
CA ASP A 273 18.34 -7.43 -27.91
C ASP A 273 16.94 -7.44 -28.52
N ASN A 274 16.62 -8.51 -29.21
CA ASN A 274 15.35 -8.70 -29.90
C ASN A 274 14.22 -9.25 -29.01
N ALA A 275 14.40 -9.33 -27.68
CA ALA A 275 13.37 -9.84 -26.81
C ALA A 275 12.23 -8.82 -26.58
N PRO A 276 10.96 -9.22 -26.64
CA PRO A 276 9.83 -8.34 -26.33
C PRO A 276 9.73 -8.04 -24.82
N GLY A 277 9.14 -6.90 -24.47
CA GLY A 277 8.80 -6.59 -23.08
C GLY A 277 9.83 -5.73 -22.32
N PHE A 278 10.76 -5.08 -23.01
CA PHE A 278 11.74 -4.18 -22.38
C PHE A 278 11.20 -2.82 -21.99
N PHE A 279 10.18 -2.31 -22.72
CA PHE A 279 9.65 -0.96 -22.53
C PHE A 279 10.74 0.14 -22.57
N PHE A 280 11.75 -0.01 -23.43
CA PHE A 280 12.85 0.93 -23.56
C PHE A 280 12.33 2.35 -23.84
N GLY A 281 12.80 3.33 -23.05
CA GLY A 281 12.30 4.70 -23.11
C GLY A 281 11.10 4.97 -22.19
N SER A 282 10.86 4.14 -21.18
CA SER A 282 9.88 4.44 -20.13
C SER A 282 10.28 5.65 -19.28
N GLN A 283 11.57 5.94 -19.18
CA GLN A 283 12.13 7.15 -18.59
C GLN A 283 13.21 7.68 -19.53
N VAL A 284 13.23 9.00 -19.74
CA VAL A 284 14.23 9.67 -20.56
C VAL A 284 14.63 10.99 -19.92
N GLU A 285 15.95 11.23 -19.78
CA GLU A 285 16.52 12.46 -19.26
C GLU A 285 17.71 12.92 -20.11
N ILE A 286 17.88 14.23 -20.27
CA ILE A 286 19.06 14.83 -20.93
C ILE A 286 20.02 15.30 -19.84
N GLN A 287 21.14 14.59 -19.68
CA GLN A 287 22.17 14.96 -18.73
C GLN A 287 22.91 16.24 -19.19
N ASP A 288 23.37 16.21 -20.44
CA ASP A 288 24.06 17.29 -21.09
C ASP A 288 23.83 17.23 -22.63
N PRO A 289 24.35 18.17 -23.44
CA PRO A 289 24.11 18.19 -24.89
C PRO A 289 24.50 16.90 -25.62
N LEU A 290 25.30 16.02 -25.02
CA LEU A 290 25.77 14.79 -25.64
C LEU A 290 25.17 13.52 -25.01
N ARG A 291 24.75 13.57 -23.75
CA ARG A 291 24.39 12.36 -22.98
C ARG A 291 22.91 12.34 -22.63
N ILE A 292 22.33 11.17 -22.89
CA ILE A 292 20.92 10.88 -22.67
C ILE A 292 20.82 9.66 -21.74
N VAL A 293 20.11 9.78 -20.64
CA VAL A 293 19.80 8.71 -19.71
C VAL A 293 18.49 8.06 -20.11
N ILE A 294 18.47 6.75 -20.24
CA ILE A 294 17.28 5.97 -20.62
C ILE A 294 17.10 4.85 -19.61
N GLY A 295 15.94 4.90 -18.91
CA GLY A 295 15.49 3.85 -18.00
C GLY A 295 14.42 2.98 -18.66
N PHE A 296 14.42 1.66 -18.35
CA PHE A 296 13.42 0.73 -18.83
C PHE A 296 13.27 -0.48 -17.91
N PRO A 297 12.05 -0.85 -17.51
CA PRO A 297 11.79 -2.04 -16.73
C PRO A 297 11.93 -3.30 -17.59
N VAL A 298 12.45 -4.39 -17.02
CA VAL A 298 12.44 -5.70 -17.62
C VAL A 298 11.54 -6.65 -16.84
N PHE A 299 10.64 -7.31 -17.54
CA PHE A 299 9.74 -8.32 -16.96
C PHE A 299 10.29 -9.72 -17.22
N GLY A 300 10.71 -10.45 -16.17
CA GLY A 300 11.18 -11.83 -16.26
C GLY A 300 12.49 -12.10 -15.49
N PRO A 301 13.02 -13.34 -15.56
CA PRO A 301 14.17 -13.79 -14.75
C PRO A 301 15.53 -13.36 -15.33
N ARG A 302 15.64 -12.14 -15.86
CA ARG A 302 16.92 -11.58 -16.34
C ARG A 302 17.50 -10.66 -15.28
N ASP A 303 18.84 -10.55 -15.28
CA ASP A 303 19.54 -9.64 -14.39
C ASP A 303 19.08 -8.20 -14.63
N ALA A 304 18.42 -7.64 -13.62
CA ALA A 304 17.86 -6.29 -13.67
C ALA A 304 18.94 -5.18 -13.68
N GLU A 305 20.21 -5.55 -13.57
CA GLU A 305 21.33 -4.62 -13.37
C GLU A 305 21.76 -3.84 -14.63
N GLU A 306 21.12 -4.04 -15.79
CA GLU A 306 21.48 -3.36 -17.05
C GLU A 306 20.38 -2.44 -17.58
N ASN A 307 19.40 -2.08 -16.76
CA ASN A 307 18.16 -1.45 -17.21
C ASN A 307 18.19 0.09 -17.17
N LEU A 308 19.28 0.66 -16.74
CA LEU A 308 19.55 2.10 -16.80
C LEU A 308 20.82 2.32 -17.65
N ARG A 309 20.65 3.06 -18.77
CA ARG A 309 21.75 3.27 -19.74
C ARG A 309 21.96 4.75 -20.03
N VAL A 310 23.22 5.14 -20.18
CA VAL A 310 23.61 6.47 -20.59
C VAL A 310 24.20 6.40 -21.99
N TYR A 311 23.46 6.96 -22.96
CA TYR A 311 23.85 7.00 -24.36
C TYR A 311 24.61 8.29 -24.69
N THR A 312 25.69 8.19 -25.46
CA THR A 312 26.38 9.35 -26.04
C THR A 312 25.94 9.52 -27.49
N VAL A 313 25.20 10.59 -27.78
CA VAL A 313 24.65 10.88 -29.11
C VAL A 313 25.29 12.14 -29.67
N ARG A 314 26.04 12.00 -30.75
CA ARG A 314 26.69 13.11 -31.47
C ARG A 314 26.01 13.37 -32.80
N GLU A 315 25.99 14.61 -33.22
CA GLU A 315 25.44 15.00 -34.50
C GLU A 315 26.34 14.55 -35.66
N GLY A 316 25.74 14.17 -36.78
CA GLY A 316 26.44 13.81 -38.00
C GLY A 316 27.24 12.47 -37.93
N GLU A 317 27.11 11.73 -36.86
CA GLU A 317 27.68 10.38 -36.76
C GLU A 317 26.66 9.33 -37.21
N ASP A 318 26.96 8.62 -38.31
CA ASP A 318 26.16 7.46 -38.79
C ASP A 318 26.38 6.18 -37.95
N SER A 319 27.39 6.18 -37.06
CA SER A 319 27.67 5.03 -36.16
C SER A 319 26.56 4.83 -35.12
N GLU A 320 26.38 3.59 -34.68
CA GLU A 320 25.54 3.31 -33.51
C GLU A 320 26.10 4.05 -32.28
N PRO A 321 25.26 4.73 -31.48
CA PRO A 321 25.71 5.45 -30.30
C PRO A 321 26.28 4.50 -29.26
N GLU A 322 27.41 4.88 -28.69
CA GLU A 322 27.97 4.18 -27.54
C GLU A 322 27.09 4.41 -26.29
N TYR A 323 26.92 3.39 -25.48
CA TYR A 323 26.29 3.54 -24.16
C TYR A 323 27.11 2.87 -23.07
N THR A 324 26.88 3.32 -21.83
CA THR A 324 27.36 2.69 -20.61
C THR A 324 26.15 2.31 -19.77
N THR A 325 26.19 1.14 -19.13
CA THR A 325 25.21 0.77 -18.12
C THR A 325 25.54 1.43 -16.80
N VAL A 326 24.50 1.77 -16.03
CA VAL A 326 24.65 2.23 -14.66
C VAL A 326 24.52 1.00 -13.75
N PRO A 327 25.61 0.55 -13.10
CA PRO A 327 25.63 -0.71 -12.38
C PRO A 327 24.88 -0.62 -11.05
N GLY A 328 24.35 -1.74 -10.59
CA GLY A 328 23.76 -1.90 -9.26
C GLY A 328 22.34 -1.34 -9.10
N ILE A 329 21.73 -0.82 -10.16
CA ILE A 329 20.38 -0.24 -10.13
C ILE A 329 19.35 -1.24 -10.65
N ALA A 330 18.41 -1.64 -9.81
CA ALA A 330 17.28 -2.50 -10.18
C ALA A 330 16.09 -1.64 -10.66
N PHE A 331 16.07 -1.29 -11.94
CA PHE A 331 15.03 -0.44 -12.51
C PHE A 331 13.72 -1.22 -12.71
N SER A 332 12.67 -0.84 -12.00
CA SER A 332 11.35 -1.46 -11.99
C SER A 332 10.32 -0.66 -12.83
N PRO A 333 9.12 -1.19 -13.09
CA PRO A 333 8.09 -0.49 -13.87
C PRO A 333 7.65 0.88 -13.34
N MET A 334 7.86 1.17 -12.08
CA MET A 334 7.51 2.44 -11.45
C MET A 334 8.73 3.28 -11.06
N SER A 335 9.93 2.82 -11.41
CA SER A 335 11.17 3.57 -11.14
C SER A 335 11.21 4.87 -11.92
N THR A 336 11.77 5.90 -11.30
CA THR A 336 11.90 7.26 -11.85
C THR A 336 13.37 7.68 -11.85
N VAL A 337 13.73 8.59 -12.73
CA VAL A 337 15.08 9.17 -12.82
C VAL A 337 14.98 10.68 -12.86
N ALA A 338 15.84 11.34 -12.11
CA ALA A 338 16.10 12.78 -12.25
C ALA A 338 17.60 13.01 -12.37
N VAL A 339 17.99 13.96 -13.23
CA VAL A 339 19.39 14.29 -13.48
C VAL A 339 19.60 15.80 -13.36
N ASP A 340 20.53 16.21 -12.50
CA ASP A 340 20.99 17.59 -12.40
C ASP A 340 22.53 17.64 -12.46
N GLY A 341 23.06 18.03 -13.61
CA GLY A 341 24.51 18.11 -13.85
C GLY A 341 25.20 16.76 -13.69
N SER A 342 26.03 16.62 -12.65
CA SER A 342 26.75 15.38 -12.31
C SER A 342 26.02 14.48 -11.30
N VAL A 343 24.82 14.84 -10.88
CA VAL A 343 24.02 14.06 -9.93
C VAL A 343 22.88 13.38 -10.67
N MET A 344 22.67 12.11 -10.37
CA MET A 344 21.50 11.33 -10.80
C MET A 344 20.84 10.74 -9.57
N ALA A 345 19.53 10.85 -9.50
CA ALA A 345 18.71 10.18 -8.48
C ALA A 345 17.79 9.18 -9.17
N VAL A 346 17.75 7.95 -8.67
CA VAL A 346 16.90 6.88 -9.19
C VAL A 346 15.96 6.42 -8.08
N GLY A 347 14.66 6.57 -8.30
CA GLY A 347 13.63 6.11 -7.38
C GLY A 347 13.20 4.69 -7.71
N SER A 348 13.13 3.86 -6.69
CA SER A 348 12.66 2.48 -6.76
C SER A 348 11.51 2.27 -5.76
N PRO A 349 10.29 2.75 -6.08
CA PRO A 349 9.17 2.82 -5.12
C PRO A 349 8.64 1.45 -4.69
N ASN A 350 8.96 0.38 -5.41
CA ASN A 350 8.56 -0.99 -5.06
C ASN A 350 9.63 -1.73 -4.23
N ALA A 351 10.80 -1.12 -3.99
CA ALA A 351 11.82 -1.72 -3.16
C ALA A 351 11.35 -1.84 -1.70
N ALA A 352 11.97 -2.73 -0.93
CA ALA A 352 11.65 -2.94 0.48
C ALA A 352 10.13 -3.09 0.71
N TYR A 353 9.50 -4.00 -0.04
CA TYR A 353 8.06 -4.30 0.01
C TYR A 353 7.14 -3.08 -0.21
N GLY A 354 7.63 -2.10 -0.99
CA GLY A 354 6.86 -0.92 -1.35
C GLY A 354 7.09 0.29 -0.46
N GLU A 355 7.98 0.23 0.54
CA GLU A 355 8.43 1.43 1.22
C GLU A 355 9.26 2.34 0.31
N GLY A 356 9.93 1.72 -0.65
CA GLY A 356 10.72 2.41 -1.65
C GLY A 356 12.10 2.85 -1.17
N ILE A 357 12.96 3.17 -2.14
CA ILE A 357 14.30 3.75 -1.94
C ILE A 357 14.57 4.78 -3.03
N ALA A 358 15.54 5.64 -2.81
CA ALA A 358 16.16 6.45 -3.85
C ALA A 358 17.69 6.29 -3.80
N GLU A 359 18.25 5.91 -4.92
CA GLU A 359 19.68 5.68 -5.10
C GLU A 359 20.31 6.90 -5.76
N LEU A 360 21.33 7.46 -5.13
CA LEU A 360 22.03 8.65 -5.61
C LEU A 360 23.37 8.27 -6.21
N LEU A 361 23.61 8.76 -7.42
CA LEU A 361 24.84 8.51 -8.16
C LEU A 361 25.51 9.83 -8.54
N GLU A 362 26.83 9.82 -8.60
CA GLU A 362 27.61 10.93 -9.08
C GLU A 362 28.45 10.51 -10.30
N PHE A 363 28.55 11.43 -11.26
CA PHE A 363 29.36 11.25 -12.47
C PHE A 363 30.76 11.86 -12.24
N ASP A 364 31.80 11.03 -12.23
CA ASP A 364 33.18 11.46 -12.05
C ASP A 364 33.85 12.03 -13.31
N GLY A 365 33.12 12.09 -14.43
CA GLY A 365 33.62 12.46 -15.76
C GLY A 365 33.82 11.25 -16.69
N SER A 366 33.80 10.04 -16.16
CA SER A 366 33.97 8.79 -16.92
C SER A 366 32.89 7.76 -16.65
N ALA A 367 32.42 7.64 -15.41
CA ALA A 367 31.42 6.68 -14.96
C ALA A 367 30.48 7.27 -13.93
N TRP A 368 29.33 6.64 -13.75
CA TRP A 368 28.41 6.87 -12.65
C TRP A 368 28.73 5.92 -11.50
N GLU A 369 28.88 6.48 -10.31
CA GLU A 369 29.13 5.71 -9.09
C GLU A 369 28.01 5.98 -8.08
N MET A 370 27.48 4.94 -7.45
CA MET A 370 26.50 5.10 -6.37
C MET A 370 27.20 5.66 -5.13
N VAL A 371 26.69 6.78 -4.64
CA VAL A 371 27.31 7.50 -3.50
C VAL A 371 26.46 7.46 -2.25
N GLN A 372 25.14 7.29 -2.39
CA GLN A 372 24.22 7.26 -1.25
C GLN A 372 22.91 6.57 -1.61
N GLU A 373 22.35 5.83 -0.66
CA GLU A 373 20.96 5.35 -0.69
C GLU A 373 20.16 6.20 0.30
N LEU A 374 19.00 6.66 -0.13
CA LEU A 374 18.04 7.40 0.69
C LEU A 374 16.77 6.59 0.84
N PHE A 375 16.21 6.63 2.02
CA PHE A 375 14.88 6.15 2.36
C PHE A 375 14.35 6.98 3.51
N TYR A 376 13.05 7.05 3.64
CA TYR A 376 12.44 7.66 4.80
C TYR A 376 12.32 6.62 5.91
N VAL A 377 12.76 6.97 7.09
CA VAL A 377 12.57 6.16 8.30
C VAL A 377 11.45 6.84 9.07
N HIS A 378 10.28 6.21 9.12
CA HIS A 378 9.27 6.57 10.11
C HIS A 378 9.89 6.49 11.50
N GLU A 379 9.43 7.29 12.46
CA GLU A 379 10.07 7.40 13.76
C GLU A 379 10.41 6.03 14.36
N HIS A 380 11.70 5.78 14.59
CA HIS A 380 12.16 4.56 15.23
C HIS A 380 11.78 4.61 16.72
N MET A 381 10.90 3.72 17.12
CA MET A 381 10.53 3.55 18.53
C MET A 381 11.45 2.49 19.16
N PRO A 382 12.34 2.89 20.09
CA PRO A 382 13.18 1.92 20.78
C PRO A 382 12.34 1.06 21.72
N ARG A 383 12.85 -0.13 22.04
CA ARG A 383 12.25 -1.02 23.05
C ARG A 383 11.94 -0.25 24.34
N LYS A 384 10.76 -0.51 24.91
CA LYS A 384 10.26 0.08 26.15
C LYS A 384 9.73 -1.01 27.06
N ALA A 385 9.72 -0.79 28.39
CA ALA A 385 9.13 -1.71 29.32
C ALA A 385 8.74 -1.04 30.66
N ASP A 386 7.78 -1.65 31.35
CA ASP A 386 7.34 -1.29 32.71
C ASP A 386 6.86 0.18 32.81
N ILE A 387 6.07 0.65 31.83
CA ILE A 387 5.55 2.01 31.78
C ILE A 387 4.07 1.99 32.18
N LEU A 388 3.75 2.70 33.25
CA LEU A 388 2.38 2.88 33.70
C LEU A 388 1.68 3.96 32.88
N CYS A 389 0.41 3.74 32.58
CA CYS A 389 -0.47 4.81 32.10
C CYS A 389 -0.82 5.73 33.26
N ASP A 390 -0.26 6.93 33.26
CA ASP A 390 -0.47 7.95 34.28
C ASP A 390 -0.87 9.28 33.61
N ASP A 391 -1.95 9.89 34.11
CA ASP A 391 -2.53 11.12 33.58
C ASP A 391 -2.77 11.10 32.05
N GLY A 392 -3.19 9.94 31.51
CA GLY A 392 -3.49 9.76 30.09
C GLY A 392 -2.28 9.50 29.19
N GLN A 393 -1.09 9.26 29.73
CA GLN A 393 0.13 9.08 28.96
C GLN A 393 1.02 7.94 29.48
N ALA A 394 1.62 7.21 28.55
CA ALA A 394 2.64 6.21 28.78
C ALA A 394 3.89 6.52 27.90
N GLU A 395 4.73 7.48 28.32
CA GLU A 395 5.93 7.95 27.60
C GLU A 395 5.69 8.31 26.13
N GLY A 396 4.65 9.10 25.88
CA GLY A 396 4.31 9.60 24.54
C GLY A 396 3.18 8.83 23.87
N PHE A 397 2.80 7.65 24.37
CA PHE A 397 1.59 6.96 23.93
C PHE A 397 0.36 7.49 24.69
N ASP A 398 -0.72 7.80 23.98
CA ASP A 398 -2.01 8.11 24.60
C ASP A 398 -2.62 6.84 25.18
N CYS A 399 -3.11 6.91 26.40
CA CYS A 399 -3.63 5.73 27.10
C CYS A 399 -4.69 6.05 28.11
N GLY A 400 -5.54 5.06 28.41
CA GLY A 400 -6.53 5.12 29.47
C GLY A 400 -6.63 3.77 30.16
N LEU A 401 -6.20 3.67 31.43
CA LEU A 401 -6.29 2.46 32.25
C LEU A 401 -5.64 1.20 31.63
N VAL A 402 -4.67 1.39 30.73
CA VAL A 402 -3.91 0.31 30.09
C VAL A 402 -2.41 0.65 30.18
N ASP A 403 -1.64 -0.19 30.85
CA ASP A 403 -0.21 -0.05 31.03
C ASP A 403 0.57 -0.71 29.89
N LEU A 404 1.72 -0.16 29.52
CA LEU A 404 2.70 -0.79 28.64
C LEU A 404 3.64 -1.69 29.46
N VAL A 405 3.39 -2.99 29.42
CA VAL A 405 4.29 -3.97 30.06
C VAL A 405 5.61 -4.04 29.28
N SER A 406 5.54 -4.13 27.96
CA SER A 406 6.72 -3.96 27.07
C SER A 406 6.31 -3.69 25.63
N PHE A 407 7.24 -3.12 24.87
CA PHE A 407 7.20 -2.96 23.42
C PHE A 407 8.43 -3.62 22.80
N LEU A 408 8.23 -4.47 21.82
CA LEU A 408 9.26 -5.16 21.04
C LEU A 408 9.19 -4.68 19.58
N PRO A 409 10.12 -3.85 19.13
CA PRO A 409 10.13 -3.33 17.77
C PRO A 409 10.45 -4.42 16.73
N ASN A 410 10.02 -4.22 15.48
CA ASN A 410 10.20 -5.16 14.36
C ASN A 410 11.67 -5.54 14.15
N GLU A 411 12.59 -4.59 14.29
CA GLU A 411 14.02 -4.81 14.09
C GLU A 411 14.63 -5.79 15.10
N GLU A 412 14.11 -5.84 16.33
CA GLU A 412 14.56 -6.81 17.35
C GLU A 412 14.05 -8.23 17.07
N MET A 413 13.11 -8.39 16.13
CA MET A 413 12.67 -9.68 15.59
C MET A 413 13.33 -10.00 14.23
N GLU A 414 14.44 -9.32 13.92
CA GLU A 414 15.23 -9.49 12.68
C GLU A 414 14.41 -9.28 11.39
N MET A 415 13.36 -8.47 11.45
CA MET A 415 12.55 -8.16 10.29
C MET A 415 13.23 -7.14 9.39
N ASN A 416 13.22 -7.41 8.09
CA ASN A 416 13.70 -6.47 7.10
C ASN A 416 12.76 -5.24 7.02
N ARG A 417 13.31 -4.11 6.58
CA ARG A 417 12.55 -2.89 6.32
C ARG A 417 11.38 -3.19 5.36
N GLY A 418 10.20 -2.66 5.67
CA GLY A 418 8.98 -2.86 4.91
C GLY A 418 8.18 -4.13 5.25
N VAL A 419 8.72 -4.99 6.10
CA VAL A 419 7.94 -6.12 6.62
C VAL A 419 6.87 -5.59 7.58
N ARG A 420 5.62 -5.96 7.33
CA ARG A 420 4.46 -5.60 8.14
C ARG A 420 4.04 -6.78 8.99
N LEU A 421 3.65 -6.51 10.24
CA LEU A 421 2.93 -7.46 11.07
C LEU A 421 1.48 -7.60 10.62
N SER A 422 0.86 -8.72 10.99
CA SER A 422 -0.55 -9.00 10.78
C SER A 422 -1.17 -9.61 12.05
N ASP A 423 -1.90 -10.71 11.93
CA ASP A 423 -2.61 -11.31 13.06
C ASP A 423 -1.66 -11.83 14.15
N VAL A 424 -2.19 -11.96 15.35
CA VAL A 424 -1.51 -12.50 16.52
C VAL A 424 -2.40 -13.53 17.22
N TRP A 425 -1.78 -14.61 17.66
CA TRP A 425 -2.42 -15.57 18.57
C TRP A 425 -1.51 -15.88 19.74
N GLY A 426 -2.07 -16.47 20.78
CA GLY A 426 -1.33 -16.89 21.98
C GLY A 426 -1.36 -18.40 22.18
N TRP A 427 -0.35 -18.93 22.83
CA TRP A 427 -0.30 -20.29 23.33
C TRP A 427 0.27 -20.32 24.74
N THR A 428 -0.46 -20.95 25.64
CA THR A 428 0.06 -21.28 26.97
C THR A 428 0.47 -22.74 26.98
N ASP A 429 1.75 -23.02 27.18
CA ASP A 429 2.25 -24.38 27.23
C ASP A 429 1.64 -25.12 28.44
N PRO A 430 0.84 -26.16 28.24
CA PRO A 430 0.17 -26.87 29.35
C PRO A 430 1.15 -27.63 30.28
N GLU A 431 2.40 -27.87 29.84
CA GLU A 431 3.41 -28.55 30.62
C GLU A 431 4.20 -27.59 31.54
N THR A 432 4.55 -26.41 31.01
CA THR A 432 5.42 -25.45 31.70
C THR A 432 4.66 -24.25 32.26
N GLY A 433 3.47 -23.95 31.77
CA GLY A 433 2.71 -22.74 32.05
C GLY A 433 3.30 -21.47 31.45
N ILE A 434 4.28 -21.59 30.55
CA ILE A 434 4.85 -20.43 29.83
C ILE A 434 3.89 -20.00 28.77
N GLU A 435 3.66 -18.71 28.68
CA GLU A 435 2.87 -18.06 27.63
C GLU A 435 3.78 -17.66 26.45
N TYR A 436 3.30 -17.85 25.23
CA TYR A 436 4.01 -17.54 24.00
C TYR A 436 3.12 -16.72 23.06
N GLY A 437 3.69 -15.69 22.42
CA GLY A 437 3.05 -14.97 21.34
C GLY A 437 3.46 -15.54 19.97
N LEU A 438 2.47 -15.72 19.09
CA LEU A 438 2.61 -16.17 17.71
C LEU A 438 2.20 -15.01 16.82
N ILE A 439 3.12 -14.41 16.08
CA ILE A 439 2.90 -13.18 15.35
C ILE A 439 3.09 -13.42 13.86
N GLY A 440 2.02 -13.21 13.09
CA GLY A 440 2.05 -13.22 11.64
C GLY A 440 2.76 -11.99 11.09
N HIS A 441 3.54 -12.17 10.04
CA HIS A 441 4.15 -11.09 9.30
C HIS A 441 4.29 -11.45 7.81
N LEU A 442 4.62 -10.47 7.00
CA LEU A 442 4.68 -10.58 5.54
C LEU A 442 5.47 -11.81 5.05
N GLU A 443 6.57 -12.18 5.70
CA GLU A 443 7.46 -13.28 5.28
C GLU A 443 7.28 -14.59 6.05
N GLY A 444 6.43 -14.61 7.10
CA GLY A 444 6.26 -15.82 7.91
C GLY A 444 5.53 -15.59 9.22
N THR A 445 5.90 -16.37 10.22
CA THR A 445 5.38 -16.25 11.58
C THR A 445 6.53 -16.26 12.57
N VAL A 446 6.60 -15.28 13.48
CA VAL A 446 7.58 -15.24 14.57
C VAL A 446 6.97 -15.73 15.87
N PHE A 447 7.84 -16.26 16.74
CA PHE A 447 7.48 -16.74 18.06
C PHE A 447 8.24 -15.97 19.13
N ILE A 448 7.51 -15.53 20.16
CA ILE A 448 8.07 -14.81 21.31
C ILE A 448 7.74 -15.55 22.63
N ASP A 449 8.72 -15.63 23.50
CA ASP A 449 8.59 -16.19 24.87
C ASP A 449 8.21 -15.06 25.82
N LEU A 450 7.10 -15.20 26.49
CA LEU A 450 6.52 -14.25 27.44
C LEU A 450 6.70 -14.68 28.91
N SER A 451 7.63 -15.60 29.20
CA SER A 451 7.94 -15.98 30.58
C SER A 451 8.40 -14.80 31.46
N ALA A 452 8.90 -13.75 30.84
CA ALA A 452 9.17 -12.44 31.42
C ALA A 452 8.50 -11.36 30.55
N PRO A 453 7.21 -11.03 30.77
CA PRO A 453 6.46 -10.15 29.86
C PRO A 453 7.04 -8.73 29.69
N SER A 454 7.77 -8.20 30.68
CA SER A 454 8.49 -6.94 30.56
C SER A 454 9.81 -7.05 29.78
N ASN A 455 10.23 -8.27 29.44
CA ASN A 455 11.41 -8.53 28.62
C ASN A 455 11.17 -9.73 27.69
N PRO A 456 10.21 -9.65 26.76
CA PRO A 456 9.88 -10.74 25.85
C PRO A 456 11.10 -11.12 25.01
N ARG A 457 11.22 -12.42 24.71
CA ARG A 457 12.36 -12.95 23.97
C ARG A 457 11.93 -13.49 22.61
N TYR A 458 12.48 -12.95 21.55
CA TYR A 458 12.34 -13.49 20.20
C TYR A 458 12.99 -14.87 20.12
N LEU A 459 12.23 -15.88 19.68
CA LEU A 459 12.68 -17.26 19.60
C LEU A 459 13.11 -17.66 18.19
N GLY A 460 12.50 -17.06 17.18
CA GLY A 460 12.78 -17.38 15.79
C GLY A 460 11.55 -17.29 14.90
N THR A 461 11.75 -17.66 13.65
CA THR A 461 10.76 -17.51 12.57
C THR A 461 10.47 -18.85 11.90
N LEU A 462 9.18 -19.12 11.64
CA LEU A 462 8.72 -20.08 10.65
C LEU A 462 8.50 -19.33 9.33
N PRO A 463 9.36 -19.51 8.32
CA PRO A 463 9.18 -18.87 7.02
C PRO A 463 7.87 -19.29 6.34
N ARG A 464 7.36 -18.44 5.45
CA ARG A 464 6.23 -18.79 4.57
C ARG A 464 6.56 -20.01 3.72
N THR A 465 5.54 -20.68 3.21
CA THR A 465 5.72 -21.83 2.31
C THR A 465 6.59 -21.44 1.11
N GLU A 466 7.60 -22.27 0.82
CA GLU A 466 8.54 -22.05 -0.27
C GLU A 466 7.82 -21.84 -1.62
N GLY A 467 8.22 -20.80 -2.35
CA GLY A 467 7.62 -20.42 -3.64
C GLY A 467 6.34 -19.59 -3.54
N SER A 468 5.73 -19.45 -2.36
CA SER A 468 4.62 -18.52 -2.16
C SER A 468 5.13 -17.07 -2.08
N PRO A 469 4.37 -16.06 -2.54
CA PRO A 469 4.73 -14.65 -2.30
C PRO A 469 4.55 -14.29 -0.83
N GLY A 470 5.19 -13.20 -0.39
CA GLY A 470 4.89 -12.56 0.89
C GLY A 470 3.43 -12.13 0.97
N SER A 471 2.85 -12.18 2.15
CA SER A 471 1.47 -11.75 2.39
C SER A 471 1.37 -10.95 3.68
N THR A 472 0.73 -9.79 3.58
CA THR A 472 0.41 -8.94 4.72
C THR A 472 -0.84 -9.40 5.48
N TRP A 473 -1.57 -10.38 4.94
CA TRP A 473 -2.77 -10.98 5.54
C TRP A 473 -2.46 -12.44 5.93
N ARG A 474 -1.97 -12.62 7.12
CA ARG A 474 -1.65 -13.93 7.70
C ARG A 474 -2.44 -14.12 8.98
N ASP A 475 -3.14 -15.23 9.10
CA ASP A 475 -3.94 -15.57 10.27
C ASP A 475 -3.45 -16.87 10.94
N ILE A 476 -3.57 -16.92 12.27
CA ILE A 476 -3.00 -17.95 13.12
C ILE A 476 -4.02 -18.34 14.20
N LYS A 477 -4.26 -19.63 14.35
CA LYS A 477 -5.02 -20.20 15.49
C LYS A 477 -4.31 -21.42 16.04
N VAL A 478 -4.62 -21.80 17.28
CA VAL A 478 -3.95 -22.89 17.99
C VAL A 478 -4.95 -23.99 18.37
N TYR A 479 -4.52 -25.24 18.21
CA TYR A 479 -5.24 -26.41 18.71
C TYR A 479 -4.26 -27.51 19.12
N LYS A 480 -4.42 -28.10 20.31
CA LYS A 480 -3.58 -29.21 20.83
C LYS A 480 -2.08 -28.99 20.57
N ASP A 481 -1.52 -27.94 21.13
CA ASP A 481 -0.10 -27.60 21.00
C ASP A 481 0.41 -27.43 19.56
N HIS A 482 -0.48 -27.17 18.57
CA HIS A 482 -0.10 -26.89 17.20
C HIS A 482 -0.70 -25.55 16.73
N ALA A 483 0.12 -24.76 16.07
CA ALA A 483 -0.33 -23.59 15.34
C ALA A 483 -0.76 -23.97 13.93
N PHE A 484 -1.89 -23.43 13.48
CA PHE A 484 -2.43 -23.54 12.12
C PHE A 484 -2.38 -22.14 11.50
N ILE A 485 -1.67 -22.02 10.39
CA ILE A 485 -1.30 -20.72 9.80
C ILE A 485 -1.71 -20.71 8.33
N VAL A 486 -2.53 -19.73 7.96
CA VAL A 486 -2.93 -19.45 6.58
C VAL A 486 -2.46 -18.07 6.15
N ALA A 487 -2.52 -17.80 4.83
CA ALA A 487 -2.22 -16.48 4.29
C ALA A 487 -3.07 -16.20 3.04
N ASP A 488 -3.61 -14.98 2.94
CA ASP A 488 -4.35 -14.57 1.74
C ASP A 488 -3.44 -13.91 0.69
N GLY A 489 -3.85 -13.97 -0.57
CA GLY A 489 -3.03 -13.49 -1.69
C GLY A 489 -1.72 -14.26 -1.89
N ALA A 490 -1.52 -15.33 -1.15
CA ALA A 490 -0.25 -16.07 -1.05
C ALA A 490 -0.11 -17.22 -2.06
N ARG A 491 -0.98 -17.29 -3.06
CA ARG A 491 -1.00 -18.35 -4.09
C ARG A 491 -1.02 -19.76 -3.46
N GLU A 492 -0.06 -20.62 -3.77
CA GLU A 492 0.03 -22.01 -3.29
C GLU A 492 0.65 -22.10 -1.87
N HIS A 493 0.30 -21.18 -0.97
CA HIS A 493 0.79 -21.21 0.41
C HIS A 493 0.24 -22.40 1.20
N GLY A 494 -1.04 -22.74 1.02
CA GLY A 494 -1.73 -23.76 1.82
C GLY A 494 -1.93 -23.34 3.28
N MET A 495 -2.04 -24.33 4.17
CA MET A 495 -2.04 -24.12 5.63
C MET A 495 -0.83 -24.81 6.22
N GLN A 496 0.08 -24.03 6.83
CA GLN A 496 1.21 -24.56 7.58
C GLN A 496 0.72 -25.01 8.97
N ILE A 497 1.31 -26.08 9.48
CA ILE A 497 1.04 -26.61 10.82
C ILE A 497 2.37 -26.72 11.54
N PHE A 498 2.45 -26.13 12.73
CA PHE A 498 3.69 -26.09 13.51
C PHE A 498 3.46 -26.62 14.92
N ASP A 499 4.24 -27.62 15.33
CA ASP A 499 4.23 -28.17 16.69
C ASP A 499 4.92 -27.19 17.66
N LEU A 500 4.13 -26.52 18.49
CA LEU A 500 4.57 -25.48 19.43
C LEU A 500 5.45 -26.05 20.56
N THR A 501 5.44 -27.35 20.79
CA THR A 501 6.33 -27.95 21.78
C THR A 501 7.81 -27.82 21.44
N GLN A 502 8.12 -27.52 20.16
CA GLN A 502 9.48 -27.18 19.71
C GLN A 502 10.01 -25.88 20.30
N LEU A 503 9.15 -25.01 20.84
CA LEU A 503 9.55 -23.77 21.51
C LEU A 503 10.10 -24.00 22.94
N ARG A 504 9.87 -25.19 23.51
CA ARG A 504 10.26 -25.49 24.89
C ARG A 504 11.77 -25.50 25.08
N GLY A 505 12.25 -24.75 26.05
CA GLY A 505 13.63 -24.81 26.52
C GLY A 505 14.69 -24.35 25.51
N LEU A 506 14.31 -23.58 24.47
CA LEU A 506 15.26 -23.02 23.53
C LEU A 506 16.22 -22.04 24.21
N VAL A 507 17.52 -22.25 23.98
CA VAL A 507 18.62 -21.46 24.59
C VAL A 507 19.33 -20.65 23.49
N ASP A 508 19.67 -21.33 22.38
CA ASP A 508 20.34 -20.70 21.24
C ASP A 508 19.25 -20.15 20.27
N THR A 509 18.92 -18.89 20.39
CA THR A 509 17.90 -18.19 19.60
C THR A 509 18.51 -16.98 18.90
N PRO A 510 17.99 -16.52 17.75
CA PRO A 510 16.78 -17.04 17.07
C PRO A 510 17.02 -18.33 16.28
N VAL A 511 15.93 -19.06 15.99
CA VAL A 511 15.91 -20.30 15.19
C VAL A 511 15.04 -20.10 13.96
N GLU A 512 15.50 -20.54 12.79
CA GLU A 512 14.63 -20.71 11.62
C GLU A 512 13.96 -22.09 11.74
N PHE A 513 12.61 -22.09 11.84
CA PHE A 513 11.82 -23.30 12.01
C PHE A 513 11.34 -23.86 10.67
N GLU A 514 10.96 -25.13 10.69
CA GLU A 514 10.28 -25.81 9.58
C GLU A 514 8.86 -26.19 10.01
N ALA A 515 7.90 -26.11 9.08
CA ALA A 515 6.54 -26.56 9.34
C ALA A 515 6.53 -28.08 9.65
N THR A 516 5.81 -28.48 10.69
CA THR A 516 5.71 -29.89 11.09
C THR A 516 4.85 -30.69 10.11
N ALA A 517 3.82 -30.05 9.55
CA ALA A 517 2.96 -30.61 8.52
C ALA A 517 2.41 -29.48 7.65
N HIS A 518 1.84 -29.84 6.50
CA HIS A 518 1.30 -28.90 5.52
C HIS A 518 0.01 -29.46 4.90
N TYR A 519 -1.02 -28.61 4.79
CA TYR A 519 -2.27 -28.93 4.14
C TYR A 519 -2.42 -28.12 2.86
N ASP A 520 -2.49 -28.81 1.74
CA ASP A 520 -2.41 -28.25 0.39
C ASP A 520 -3.74 -28.28 -0.40
N ARG A 521 -4.85 -28.66 0.25
CA ARG A 521 -6.17 -28.68 -0.42
C ARG A 521 -6.78 -27.28 -0.60
N ILE A 522 -6.27 -26.28 0.08
CA ILE A 522 -6.48 -24.86 -0.20
C ILE A 522 -5.14 -24.26 -0.65
N HIS A 523 -5.19 -23.22 -1.48
CA HIS A 523 -3.97 -22.49 -1.86
C HIS A 523 -3.78 -21.25 -0.98
N SER A 524 -4.76 -20.37 -0.94
CA SER A 524 -4.78 -19.14 -0.17
C SER A 524 -6.03 -19.11 0.67
N ALA A 525 -5.96 -18.62 1.90
CA ALA A 525 -7.14 -18.37 2.72
C ALA A 525 -6.94 -17.10 3.55
N HIS A 526 -8.03 -16.37 3.79
CA HIS A 526 -7.95 -15.11 4.51
C HIS A 526 -7.81 -15.36 6.01
N ASN A 527 -8.72 -16.14 6.60
CA ASN A 527 -8.66 -16.51 8.02
C ASN A 527 -8.80 -18.02 8.24
N ILE A 528 -8.32 -18.47 9.40
CA ILE A 528 -8.50 -19.83 9.91
C ILE A 528 -9.27 -19.77 11.24
N VAL A 529 -10.42 -20.39 11.31
CA VAL A 529 -11.27 -20.47 12.50
C VAL A 529 -11.16 -21.86 13.07
N ILE A 530 -11.06 -22.00 14.37
CA ILE A 530 -10.97 -23.30 15.05
C ILE A 530 -12.02 -23.39 16.16
N ASN A 531 -12.84 -24.45 16.11
CA ASN A 531 -13.62 -24.85 17.27
C ASN A 531 -12.83 -25.90 18.06
N GLU A 532 -12.23 -25.48 19.15
CA GLU A 532 -11.37 -26.33 19.97
C GLU A 532 -12.14 -27.49 20.66
N GLU A 533 -13.44 -27.31 20.94
CA GLU A 533 -14.26 -28.36 21.56
C GLU A 533 -14.48 -29.56 20.62
N THR A 534 -14.59 -29.29 19.32
CA THR A 534 -14.87 -30.33 18.31
C THR A 534 -13.63 -30.81 17.58
N GLY A 535 -12.59 -29.98 17.53
CA GLY A 535 -11.37 -30.24 16.75
C GLY A 535 -11.60 -30.14 15.25
N PHE A 536 -12.44 -29.18 14.83
CA PHE A 536 -12.60 -28.79 13.43
C PHE A 536 -12.07 -27.39 13.20
N ALA A 537 -11.40 -27.22 12.08
CA ALA A 537 -10.98 -25.95 11.56
C ALA A 537 -11.80 -25.56 10.31
N PHE A 538 -11.96 -24.27 10.11
CA PHE A 538 -12.71 -23.68 8.99
C PHE A 538 -11.83 -22.63 8.36
N ALA A 539 -11.28 -22.92 7.17
CA ALA A 539 -10.57 -21.92 6.40
C ALA A 539 -11.59 -21.09 5.61
N VAL A 540 -11.58 -19.77 5.79
CA VAL A 540 -12.50 -18.82 5.16
C VAL A 540 -11.75 -17.88 4.23
N GLY A 541 -12.47 -17.26 3.28
CA GLY A 541 -11.85 -16.42 2.26
C GLY A 541 -10.89 -17.19 1.34
N ALA A 542 -11.06 -18.51 1.18
CA ALA A 542 -10.16 -19.31 0.37
C ALA A 542 -10.22 -18.91 -1.10
N SER A 543 -9.04 -18.80 -1.73
CA SER A 543 -8.85 -18.26 -3.06
C SER A 543 -7.66 -18.89 -3.79
N ALA A 544 -7.35 -18.43 -5.01
CA ALA A 544 -6.19 -18.79 -5.82
C ALA A 544 -6.07 -20.27 -6.23
N GLY A 545 -7.05 -21.13 -5.90
CA GLY A 545 -7.05 -22.55 -6.29
C GLY A 545 -7.26 -23.51 -5.12
N GLY A 546 -7.19 -24.81 -5.40
CA GLY A 546 -7.61 -25.84 -4.47
C GLY A 546 -9.14 -25.92 -4.33
N GLU A 547 -9.64 -26.45 -3.20
CA GLU A 547 -11.06 -26.48 -2.87
C GLU A 547 -11.45 -25.21 -2.10
N THR A 548 -11.93 -24.18 -2.80
CA THR A 548 -12.19 -22.87 -2.20
C THR A 548 -13.52 -22.77 -1.46
N CYS A 549 -14.44 -23.70 -1.64
CA CYS A 549 -15.80 -23.64 -1.09
C CYS A 549 -16.51 -22.28 -1.38
N GLY A 550 -16.25 -21.65 -2.54
CA GLY A 550 -16.79 -20.33 -2.88
C GLY A 550 -16.23 -19.16 -2.05
N GLY A 551 -15.20 -19.40 -1.23
CA GLY A 551 -14.69 -18.49 -0.21
C GLY A 551 -15.44 -18.56 1.11
N GLY A 552 -16.44 -19.44 1.25
CA GLY A 552 -17.11 -19.73 2.53
C GLY A 552 -16.30 -20.67 3.42
N LEU A 553 -16.99 -21.47 4.21
CA LEU A 553 -16.34 -22.38 5.17
C LEU A 553 -15.78 -23.60 4.46
N HIS A 554 -14.47 -23.72 4.36
CA HIS A 554 -13.74 -24.92 3.99
C HIS A 554 -13.44 -25.71 5.26
N MET A 555 -14.15 -26.81 5.52
CA MET A 555 -14.16 -27.53 6.79
C MET A 555 -13.11 -28.63 6.84
N ILE A 556 -12.31 -28.66 7.91
CA ILE A 556 -11.14 -29.52 8.09
C ILE A 556 -11.22 -30.22 9.45
N ASP A 557 -11.11 -31.52 9.47
CA ASP A 557 -10.90 -32.30 10.71
C ASP A 557 -9.42 -32.19 11.09
N ILE A 558 -9.15 -31.58 12.25
CA ILE A 558 -7.80 -31.38 12.80
C ILE A 558 -7.59 -32.12 14.13
N ARG A 559 -8.46 -33.07 14.47
CA ARG A 559 -8.33 -33.86 15.71
C ARG A 559 -6.99 -34.59 15.80
N GLU A 560 -6.42 -34.92 14.65
CA GLU A 560 -5.02 -35.31 14.47
C GLU A 560 -4.30 -34.13 13.77
N PRO A 561 -3.66 -33.21 14.54
CA PRO A 561 -3.14 -31.95 14.01
C PRO A 561 -2.22 -32.07 12.79
N GLN A 562 -1.36 -33.10 12.79
CA GLN A 562 -0.38 -33.32 11.71
C GLN A 562 -0.95 -34.11 10.50
N ALA A 563 -2.24 -34.49 10.54
CA ALA A 563 -2.91 -35.22 9.48
C ALA A 563 -4.31 -34.65 9.21
N PRO A 564 -4.45 -33.35 8.87
CA PRO A 564 -5.73 -32.71 8.64
C PRO A 564 -6.48 -33.32 7.45
N VAL A 565 -7.81 -33.43 7.56
CA VAL A 565 -8.67 -34.07 6.56
C VAL A 565 -9.80 -33.13 6.15
N PHE A 566 -9.99 -32.89 4.87
CA PHE A 566 -11.15 -32.17 4.33
C PHE A 566 -12.44 -32.95 4.61
N VAL A 567 -13.47 -32.28 5.15
CA VAL A 567 -14.72 -32.91 5.52
C VAL A 567 -15.99 -32.27 4.91
N GLY A 568 -15.88 -31.08 4.34
CA GLY A 568 -17.04 -30.45 3.70
C GLY A 568 -16.86 -28.96 3.39
N CYS A 569 -17.84 -28.41 2.70
CA CYS A 569 -17.96 -26.99 2.35
C CYS A 569 -19.30 -26.43 2.81
N PHE A 570 -19.30 -25.14 3.15
CA PHE A 570 -20.52 -24.34 3.24
C PHE A 570 -20.29 -22.95 2.65
N ALA A 571 -21.25 -22.47 1.87
CA ALA A 571 -21.28 -21.11 1.36
C ALA A 571 -22.73 -20.62 1.30
N ASP A 572 -23.03 -19.52 1.94
CA ASP A 572 -24.34 -18.87 1.84
C ASP A 572 -24.38 -17.94 0.63
N GLU A 573 -24.76 -18.46 -0.53
CA GLU A 573 -24.81 -17.74 -1.81
C GLU A 573 -25.79 -16.54 -1.82
N THR A 574 -26.53 -16.30 -0.73
CA THR A 574 -27.35 -15.10 -0.58
C THR A 574 -26.53 -13.89 -0.11
N THR A 575 -25.33 -14.14 0.42
CA THR A 575 -24.40 -13.16 0.99
C THR A 575 -23.14 -12.99 0.14
N GLY A 576 -22.31 -12.00 0.52
CA GLY A 576 -21.10 -11.63 -0.19
C GLY A 576 -21.34 -10.73 -1.40
N ARG A 577 -20.39 -9.87 -1.71
CA ARG A 577 -20.48 -8.90 -2.83
C ARG A 577 -20.70 -9.56 -4.19
N ARG A 578 -20.19 -10.76 -4.37
CA ARG A 578 -20.34 -11.57 -5.60
C ARG A 578 -21.41 -12.64 -5.50
N LYS A 579 -22.13 -12.71 -4.38
CA LYS A 579 -23.10 -13.77 -4.08
C LYS A 579 -22.50 -15.17 -4.21
N THR A 580 -21.33 -15.35 -3.67
CA THR A 580 -20.64 -16.65 -3.62
C THR A 580 -20.63 -17.25 -2.22
N GLY A 581 -21.19 -16.53 -1.22
CA GLY A 581 -21.09 -16.92 0.19
C GLY A 581 -19.69 -16.77 0.76
N TYR A 582 -18.88 -15.85 0.19
CA TYR A 582 -17.58 -15.52 0.71
C TYR A 582 -17.70 -15.05 2.16
N SER A 583 -16.96 -15.69 3.05
CA SER A 583 -16.80 -15.29 4.45
C SER A 583 -15.41 -14.71 4.63
N HIS A 584 -15.32 -13.46 5.10
CA HIS A 584 -14.06 -12.83 5.42
C HIS A 584 -13.48 -13.42 6.69
N ASP A 585 -14.29 -13.49 7.73
CA ASP A 585 -13.98 -14.16 9.00
C ASP A 585 -15.22 -14.90 9.53
N ALA A 586 -15.04 -15.71 10.59
CA ALA A 586 -16.12 -16.39 11.26
C ALA A 586 -15.76 -16.75 12.70
N GLN A 587 -16.77 -16.95 13.52
CA GLN A 587 -16.63 -17.65 14.81
C GLN A 587 -17.52 -18.90 14.79
N CYS A 588 -16.94 -20.08 15.09
CA CYS A 588 -17.66 -21.35 15.16
C CYS A 588 -17.61 -21.92 16.58
N VAL A 589 -18.76 -22.19 17.16
CA VAL A 589 -18.91 -22.59 18.55
C VAL A 589 -19.87 -23.77 18.74
N ILE A 590 -19.77 -24.50 19.84
CA ILE A 590 -20.90 -25.30 20.33
C ILE A 590 -21.88 -24.32 20.96
N TYR A 591 -23.01 -24.13 20.30
CA TYR A 591 -23.99 -23.15 20.72
C TYR A 591 -24.68 -23.52 22.03
N ASN A 592 -24.57 -22.67 23.03
CA ASN A 592 -25.18 -22.82 24.34
C ASN A 592 -26.10 -21.62 24.69
N GLY A 593 -26.47 -20.84 23.68
CA GLY A 593 -27.31 -19.65 23.85
C GLY A 593 -28.80 -19.95 24.00
N PRO A 594 -29.63 -18.88 24.01
CA PRO A 594 -31.06 -18.98 24.31
C PRO A 594 -31.91 -19.73 23.29
N ASP A 595 -31.49 -19.84 22.03
CA ASP A 595 -32.22 -20.58 21.02
C ASP A 595 -32.10 -22.09 21.22
N SER A 596 -33.10 -22.67 21.91
CA SER A 596 -33.09 -24.06 22.32
C SER A 596 -33.16 -25.05 21.14
N GLU A 597 -33.53 -24.63 19.93
CA GLU A 597 -33.53 -25.46 18.73
C GLU A 597 -32.11 -25.87 18.33
N TYR A 598 -31.16 -24.99 18.58
CA TYR A 598 -29.75 -25.17 18.18
C TYR A 598 -28.80 -25.48 19.35
N ALA A 599 -29.31 -25.60 20.59
CA ALA A 599 -28.49 -25.91 21.74
C ALA A 599 -27.68 -27.19 21.57
N GLY A 600 -26.38 -27.14 21.78
CA GLY A 600 -25.43 -28.24 21.62
C GLY A 600 -25.04 -28.54 20.18
N ARG A 601 -25.47 -27.76 19.22
CA ARG A 601 -25.05 -27.86 17.80
C ARG A 601 -23.81 -26.99 17.56
N GLU A 602 -23.06 -27.34 16.55
CA GLU A 602 -21.94 -26.52 16.09
C GLU A 602 -22.42 -25.47 15.09
N ILE A 603 -22.42 -24.21 15.54
CA ILE A 603 -22.93 -23.06 14.79
C ILE A 603 -21.77 -22.13 14.43
N CYS A 604 -21.73 -21.71 13.18
CA CYS A 604 -20.80 -20.69 12.69
C CYS A 604 -21.52 -19.38 12.41
N PHE A 605 -20.92 -18.29 12.86
CA PHE A 605 -21.30 -16.89 12.61
C PHE A 605 -20.26 -16.30 11.65
N GLY A 606 -20.61 -16.20 10.38
CA GLY A 606 -19.72 -15.70 9.32
C GLY A 606 -19.93 -14.22 9.06
N ALA A 607 -18.83 -13.47 8.91
CA ALA A 607 -18.80 -12.10 8.42
C ALA A 607 -18.62 -12.12 6.90
N ASN A 608 -19.73 -11.97 6.16
CA ASN A 608 -19.79 -12.28 4.73
C ASN A 608 -19.83 -11.03 3.84
N GLU A 609 -18.91 -10.07 4.03
CA GLU A 609 -18.79 -8.82 3.26
C GLU A 609 -20.05 -7.92 3.25
N THR A 610 -21.26 -8.48 3.13
CA THR A 610 -22.53 -7.75 2.99
C THR A 610 -23.55 -8.04 4.09
N ALA A 611 -23.29 -9.06 4.89
CA ALA A 611 -24.18 -9.53 5.94
C ALA A 611 -23.44 -10.48 6.90
N ILE A 612 -23.97 -10.66 8.10
CA ILE A 612 -23.65 -11.84 8.90
C ILE A 612 -24.41 -13.04 8.35
N SER A 613 -23.79 -14.24 8.37
CA SER A 613 -24.41 -15.51 7.98
C SER A 613 -24.28 -16.49 9.12
N ILE A 614 -25.41 -17.03 9.57
CA ILE A 614 -25.48 -18.03 10.65
C ILE A 614 -25.77 -19.39 10.04
N SER A 615 -24.96 -20.40 10.36
CA SER A 615 -25.07 -21.73 9.79
C SER A 615 -24.87 -22.85 10.82
N ASP A 616 -25.65 -23.91 10.71
CA ASP A 616 -25.45 -25.17 11.43
C ASP A 616 -24.50 -26.07 10.62
N VAL A 617 -23.33 -26.29 11.15
CA VAL A 617 -22.27 -27.11 10.56
C VAL A 617 -22.02 -28.41 11.36
N THR A 618 -22.95 -28.81 12.23
CA THR A 618 -22.85 -30.03 13.02
C THR A 618 -22.62 -31.26 12.14
N ASP A 619 -23.38 -31.36 11.05
CA ASP A 619 -23.17 -32.33 9.97
C ASP A 619 -22.31 -31.66 8.87
N LYS A 620 -21.03 -31.99 8.81
CA LYS A 620 -20.08 -31.40 7.87
C LYS A 620 -20.37 -31.75 6.40
N GLU A 621 -21.08 -32.86 6.18
CA GLU A 621 -21.48 -33.27 4.82
C GLU A 621 -22.78 -32.57 4.35
N ASN A 622 -23.61 -32.09 5.29
CA ASN A 622 -24.91 -31.46 5.01
C ASN A 622 -25.12 -30.21 5.87
N PRO A 623 -24.27 -29.20 5.79
CA PRO A 623 -24.43 -27.95 6.53
C PRO A 623 -25.67 -27.18 6.07
N VAL A 624 -26.27 -26.40 6.96
CA VAL A 624 -27.54 -25.69 6.72
C VAL A 624 -27.42 -24.21 7.11
N ALA A 625 -27.83 -23.32 6.20
CA ALA A 625 -28.01 -21.90 6.55
C ALA A 625 -29.21 -21.76 7.51
N ILE A 626 -29.04 -20.99 8.58
CA ILE A 626 -30.07 -20.71 9.59
C ILE A 626 -30.67 -19.34 9.36
N GLY A 627 -29.85 -18.30 9.39
CA GLY A 627 -30.27 -16.91 9.31
C GLY A 627 -29.20 -15.99 8.73
N THR A 628 -29.64 -14.82 8.29
CA THR A 628 -28.75 -13.76 7.82
C THR A 628 -29.19 -12.42 8.38
N GLY A 629 -28.24 -11.57 8.78
CA GLY A 629 -28.48 -10.20 9.22
C GLY A 629 -27.74 -9.20 8.33
N SER A 630 -28.46 -8.18 7.84
CA SER A 630 -27.87 -7.08 7.07
C SER A 630 -28.35 -5.73 7.62
N TYR A 631 -27.63 -4.67 7.32
CA TYR A 631 -27.93 -3.31 7.75
C TYR A 631 -27.73 -2.31 6.61
N PRO A 632 -28.34 -1.12 6.70
CA PRO A 632 -28.17 -0.08 5.70
C PRO A 632 -26.70 0.38 5.62
N ASP A 633 -26.26 0.71 4.41
CA ASP A 633 -24.93 1.28 4.14
C ASP A 633 -23.75 0.38 4.55
N ALA A 634 -23.95 -0.94 4.60
CA ALA A 634 -22.85 -1.88 4.78
C ALA A 634 -21.75 -1.62 3.73
N ALA A 635 -20.53 -1.45 4.20
CA ALA A 635 -19.37 -1.28 3.33
C ALA A 635 -18.60 -2.59 3.17
N TYR A 636 -18.21 -3.21 4.30
CA TYR A 636 -17.53 -4.50 4.32
C TYR A 636 -17.70 -5.18 5.68
N VAL A 637 -18.67 -6.08 5.80
CA VAL A 637 -18.87 -6.90 7.01
C VAL A 637 -17.64 -7.76 7.21
N HIS A 638 -16.81 -7.38 8.21
CA HIS A 638 -15.43 -7.80 8.32
C HIS A 638 -15.23 -8.95 9.30
N GLN A 639 -15.51 -8.74 10.58
CA GLN A 639 -15.24 -9.69 11.66
C GLN A 639 -16.28 -9.48 12.77
N GLY A 640 -16.45 -10.45 13.66
CA GLY A 640 -17.30 -10.29 14.84
C GLY A 640 -17.13 -11.43 15.82
N TRP A 641 -17.63 -11.22 17.07
CA TRP A 641 -17.50 -12.14 18.16
C TRP A 641 -18.75 -12.17 19.05
N LEU A 642 -19.09 -13.36 19.55
CA LEU A 642 -20.22 -13.57 20.47
C LEU A 642 -19.91 -13.13 21.89
N THR A 643 -20.97 -12.74 22.65
CA THR A 643 -20.93 -12.79 24.13
C THR A 643 -20.77 -14.24 24.59
N GLU A 644 -20.21 -14.45 25.80
CA GLU A 644 -20.01 -15.82 26.31
C GLU A 644 -21.31 -16.60 26.52
N ASP A 645 -22.45 -15.93 26.70
CA ASP A 645 -23.78 -16.54 26.79
C ASP A 645 -24.43 -16.77 25.43
N HIS A 646 -23.73 -16.45 24.32
CA HIS A 646 -24.19 -16.54 22.93
C HIS A 646 -25.52 -15.81 22.65
N SER A 647 -25.82 -14.75 23.40
CA SER A 647 -27.04 -13.97 23.23
C SER A 647 -26.88 -12.81 22.25
N TYR A 648 -25.67 -12.30 22.14
CA TYR A 648 -25.35 -11.16 21.27
C TYR A 648 -24.08 -11.40 20.49
N PHE A 649 -24.02 -10.78 19.29
CA PHE A 649 -22.85 -10.81 18.41
C PHE A 649 -22.42 -9.38 18.12
N PHE A 650 -21.17 -9.04 18.42
CA PHE A 650 -20.55 -7.77 18.04
C PHE A 650 -19.89 -7.93 16.70
N GLN A 651 -20.05 -6.94 15.82
CA GLN A 651 -19.57 -7.00 14.44
C GLN A 651 -19.06 -5.64 14.01
N ASN A 652 -17.96 -5.62 13.26
CA ASN A 652 -17.40 -4.42 12.66
C ASN A 652 -17.53 -4.39 11.12
N ASP A 653 -17.36 -3.19 10.54
CA ASP A 653 -17.42 -2.91 9.10
C ASP A 653 -16.17 -2.13 8.69
N GLU A 654 -15.15 -2.83 8.25
CA GLU A 654 -13.79 -2.32 8.03
C GLU A 654 -13.69 -1.12 7.05
N LEU A 655 -14.66 -0.93 6.17
CA LEU A 655 -14.56 0.07 5.12
C LEU A 655 -15.54 1.24 5.24
N ASP A 656 -16.37 1.29 6.25
CA ASP A 656 -17.41 2.33 6.33
C ASP A 656 -16.84 3.70 6.72
N GLU A 657 -15.79 3.78 7.58
CA GLU A 657 -15.05 5.01 7.85
C GLU A 657 -14.23 5.44 6.62
N ILE A 658 -13.53 4.52 5.98
CA ILE A 658 -12.70 4.79 4.79
C ILE A 658 -13.56 5.34 3.63
N GLN A 659 -14.78 4.81 3.47
CA GLN A 659 -15.71 5.27 2.45
C GLN A 659 -16.54 6.51 2.87
N GLY A 660 -16.29 7.03 4.07
CA GLY A 660 -17.01 8.19 4.61
C GLY A 660 -18.50 7.97 4.86
N LYS A 661 -18.93 6.70 5.00
CA LYS A 661 -20.31 6.36 5.33
C LYS A 661 -20.64 6.71 6.78
N VAL A 662 -19.65 6.56 7.64
CA VAL A 662 -19.65 7.00 9.03
C VAL A 662 -18.44 7.90 9.29
N HIS A 663 -18.46 8.66 10.39
CA HIS A 663 -17.40 9.60 10.75
C HIS A 663 -16.60 9.18 11.98
N LYS A 664 -16.95 8.07 12.56
CA LYS A 664 -16.30 7.51 13.75
C LYS A 664 -16.34 6.00 13.68
N THR A 665 -15.36 5.35 14.26
CA THR A 665 -15.32 3.90 14.46
C THR A 665 -16.67 3.37 14.91
N ARG A 666 -17.24 2.41 14.17
CA ARG A 666 -18.59 1.89 14.42
C ARG A 666 -18.59 0.38 14.67
N THR A 667 -19.07 -0.03 15.83
CA THR A 667 -19.35 -1.44 16.13
C THR A 667 -20.87 -1.68 16.15
N LEU A 668 -21.32 -2.72 15.49
CA LEU A 668 -22.71 -3.15 15.40
C LEU A 668 -23.01 -4.23 16.44
N VAL A 669 -24.12 -4.12 17.13
CA VAL A 669 -24.58 -5.08 18.13
C VAL A 669 -25.82 -5.80 17.62
N TRP A 670 -25.69 -7.12 17.47
CA TRP A 670 -26.76 -7.99 17.02
C TRP A 670 -27.34 -8.79 18.17
N ASP A 671 -28.65 -8.77 18.32
CA ASP A 671 -29.39 -9.74 19.11
C ASP A 671 -29.54 -11.04 18.29
N VAL A 672 -28.89 -12.11 18.77
CA VAL A 672 -28.88 -13.42 18.11
C VAL A 672 -29.55 -14.48 18.99
N ARG A 673 -30.45 -14.06 19.88
CA ARG A 673 -31.22 -15.00 20.72
C ARG A 673 -32.23 -15.83 19.93
N ASP A 674 -32.55 -15.42 18.72
CA ASP A 674 -33.20 -16.23 17.66
C ASP A 674 -32.23 -16.26 16.47
N LEU A 675 -31.60 -17.40 16.25
CA LEU A 675 -30.58 -17.55 15.19
C LEU A 675 -31.17 -17.42 13.79
N SER A 676 -32.48 -17.66 13.64
CA SER A 676 -33.17 -17.56 12.35
C SER A 676 -33.54 -16.11 11.98
N ASP A 677 -33.56 -15.17 12.94
CA ASP A 677 -33.93 -13.77 12.77
C ASP A 677 -32.97 -12.83 13.57
N PRO A 678 -31.68 -12.76 13.21
CA PRO A 678 -30.74 -11.86 13.87
C PRO A 678 -31.11 -10.40 13.67
N ILE A 679 -31.21 -9.63 14.75
CA ILE A 679 -31.66 -8.23 14.73
C ILE A 679 -30.53 -7.31 15.17
N MET A 680 -30.14 -6.34 14.34
CA MET A 680 -29.24 -5.27 14.73
C MET A 680 -29.98 -4.31 15.67
N ILE A 681 -29.54 -4.22 16.92
CA ILE A 681 -30.20 -3.47 17.98
C ILE A 681 -29.51 -2.17 18.35
N ARG A 682 -28.22 -2.06 18.04
CA ARG A 682 -27.41 -0.90 18.43
C ARG A 682 -26.26 -0.69 17.44
N GLU A 683 -25.93 0.58 17.23
CA GLU A 683 -24.66 1.05 16.72
C GLU A 683 -23.90 1.70 17.88
N PHE A 684 -22.73 1.20 18.19
CA PHE A 684 -21.80 1.80 19.17
C PHE A 684 -20.74 2.57 18.41
N TYR A 685 -20.52 3.83 18.78
CA TYR A 685 -19.51 4.70 18.16
C TYR A 685 -18.38 4.99 19.12
N GLY A 686 -17.14 4.70 18.69
CA GLY A 686 -15.92 5.05 19.38
C GLY A 686 -15.64 6.56 19.40
N PRO A 687 -14.59 7.00 20.11
CA PRO A 687 -14.24 8.42 20.22
C PRO A 687 -13.54 8.97 18.96
N THR A 688 -12.84 8.15 18.21
CA THR A 688 -11.99 8.50 17.06
C THR A 688 -12.66 8.21 15.72
N SER A 689 -11.98 8.56 14.62
CA SER A 689 -12.40 8.24 13.25
C SER A 689 -11.59 7.11 12.62
N ALA A 690 -10.71 6.44 13.40
CA ALA A 690 -9.91 5.33 12.93
C ALA A 690 -10.77 4.15 12.48
N THR A 691 -10.30 3.44 11.47
CA THR A 691 -10.94 2.20 11.00
C THR A 691 -10.91 1.15 12.10
N ASP A 692 -12.06 0.50 12.36
CA ASP A 692 -12.12 -0.67 13.21
C ASP A 692 -11.55 -1.91 12.48
N HIS A 693 -10.98 -2.82 13.26
CA HIS A 693 -10.42 -4.05 12.72
C HIS A 693 -10.81 -5.25 13.62
N ASN A 694 -9.89 -6.09 14.06
CA ASN A 694 -10.24 -7.29 14.81
C ASN A 694 -10.79 -6.97 16.21
N LEU A 695 -11.82 -7.68 16.63
CA LEU A 695 -12.39 -7.62 17.97
C LEU A 695 -12.55 -9.02 18.59
N TYR A 696 -12.32 -9.12 19.89
CA TYR A 696 -12.48 -10.35 20.65
C TYR A 696 -13.20 -10.08 21.97
N VAL A 697 -14.08 -10.97 22.40
CA VAL A 697 -14.77 -10.86 23.69
C VAL A 697 -14.16 -11.87 24.67
N HIS A 698 -13.81 -11.39 25.86
CA HIS A 698 -13.35 -12.22 26.97
C HIS A 698 -14.04 -11.75 28.27
N GLY A 699 -14.85 -12.61 28.87
CA GLY A 699 -15.74 -12.23 29.96
C GLY A 699 -16.76 -11.17 29.49
N ASN A 700 -16.80 -10.06 30.24
CA ASN A 700 -17.64 -8.92 29.92
C ASN A 700 -16.89 -7.81 29.18
N LEU A 701 -15.71 -8.09 28.64
CA LEU A 701 -14.90 -7.09 27.95
C LEU A 701 -14.72 -7.46 26.47
N MET A 702 -14.91 -6.50 25.62
CA MET A 702 -14.54 -6.54 24.22
C MET A 702 -13.22 -5.80 24.02
N TYR A 703 -12.26 -6.45 23.37
CA TYR A 703 -10.97 -5.92 23.00
C TYR A 703 -10.98 -5.70 21.49
N GLN A 704 -10.99 -4.45 21.10
CA GLN A 704 -11.09 -4.05 19.69
C GLN A 704 -9.82 -3.30 19.28
N THR A 705 -9.25 -3.69 18.17
CA THR A 705 -8.12 -2.99 17.56
C THR A 705 -8.63 -2.05 16.48
N ASN A 706 -8.34 -0.76 16.62
CA ASN A 706 -8.83 0.29 15.73
C ASN A 706 -7.64 0.96 15.04
N ASN A 707 -7.03 0.24 14.10
CA ASN A 707 -5.84 0.67 13.35
C ASN A 707 -5.09 1.88 13.97
N ALA A 708 -5.24 3.10 13.44
CA ALA A 708 -4.51 4.28 13.86
C ALA A 708 -4.77 4.72 15.32
N SER A 709 -5.83 4.26 15.97
CA SER A 709 -6.15 4.63 17.36
C SER A 709 -5.87 3.53 18.40
N GLY A 710 -5.27 2.43 18.00
CA GLY A 710 -4.76 1.42 18.91
C GLY A 710 -5.80 0.43 19.45
N LEU A 711 -5.50 -0.16 20.61
CA LEU A 711 -6.39 -1.06 21.32
C LEU A 711 -7.45 -0.28 22.11
N ARG A 712 -8.71 -0.69 22.00
CA ARG A 712 -9.83 -0.21 22.79
C ARG A 712 -10.42 -1.34 23.64
N ILE A 713 -10.70 -1.07 24.90
CA ILE A 713 -11.32 -2.03 25.81
C ILE A 713 -12.70 -1.51 26.19
N ILE A 714 -13.71 -2.27 25.84
CA ILE A 714 -15.11 -1.86 25.96
C ILE A 714 -15.82 -2.83 26.91
N ASP A 715 -16.46 -2.29 27.95
CA ASP A 715 -17.35 -3.06 28.84
C ASP A 715 -18.65 -3.36 28.08
N VAL A 716 -18.91 -4.63 27.87
CA VAL A 716 -20.10 -5.17 27.20
C VAL A 716 -20.98 -5.98 28.14
N SER A 717 -20.85 -5.77 29.46
CA SER A 717 -21.75 -6.38 30.46
C SER A 717 -23.22 -6.01 30.22
N SER A 718 -23.45 -4.89 29.56
CA SER A 718 -24.75 -4.48 28.98
C SER A 718 -24.58 -4.33 27.47
N PRO A 719 -24.78 -5.39 26.67
CA PRO A 719 -24.56 -5.33 25.21
C PRO A 719 -25.38 -4.25 24.49
N GLU A 720 -26.52 -3.85 25.04
CA GLU A 720 -27.37 -2.78 24.52
C GLU A 720 -26.78 -1.37 24.77
N ASP A 721 -25.81 -1.23 25.69
CA ASP A 721 -25.15 0.03 26.07
C ASP A 721 -23.67 -0.15 26.38
N PRO A 722 -22.83 -0.51 25.37
CA PRO A 722 -21.40 -0.70 25.55
C PRO A 722 -20.70 0.58 25.98
N VAL A 723 -19.67 0.47 26.82
CA VAL A 723 -18.91 1.61 27.36
C VAL A 723 -17.41 1.38 27.21
N GLU A 724 -16.70 2.26 26.54
CA GLU A 724 -15.23 2.22 26.53
C GLU A 724 -14.69 2.54 27.92
N ILE A 725 -13.83 1.64 28.44
CA ILE A 725 -13.26 1.73 29.78
C ILE A 725 -11.74 1.77 29.81
N GLY A 726 -11.10 1.61 28.65
CA GLY A 726 -9.64 1.67 28.56
C GLY A 726 -9.19 1.72 27.12
N HIS A 727 -7.98 2.25 26.89
CA HIS A 727 -7.36 2.28 25.58
C HIS A 727 -5.84 2.38 25.67
N PHE A 728 -5.17 2.03 24.58
CA PHE A 728 -3.76 2.27 24.38
C PHE A 728 -3.50 2.52 22.88
N ASP A 729 -3.06 3.72 22.55
CA ASP A 729 -2.67 4.07 21.19
C ASP A 729 -1.26 3.52 20.89
N THR A 730 -1.12 2.73 19.83
CA THR A 730 0.17 2.14 19.43
C THR A 730 0.93 3.00 18.43
N THR A 731 0.30 4.08 17.91
CA THR A 731 0.84 4.99 16.90
C THR A 731 0.81 6.43 17.38
N PRO A 732 1.69 6.84 18.33
CA PRO A 732 1.64 8.15 18.98
C PRO A 732 1.97 9.32 18.05
N TYR A 733 2.20 9.06 16.78
CA TYR A 733 2.48 10.01 15.71
C TYR A 733 1.39 9.93 14.64
N GLY A 734 0.93 11.02 14.18
CA GLY A 734 -0.14 11.07 13.17
C GLY A 734 -1.50 11.43 13.76
N THR A 735 -2.53 11.10 13.03
CA THR A 735 -3.92 11.36 13.38
C THR A 735 -4.71 10.05 13.43
N ASP A 736 -5.73 9.98 14.29
CA ASP A 736 -6.65 8.84 14.39
C ASP A 736 -7.64 8.82 13.21
N GLU A 737 -7.13 8.88 11.99
CA GLU A 737 -7.95 8.89 10.78
C GLU A 737 -8.22 7.48 10.25
N ALA A 738 -9.24 7.37 9.40
CA ALA A 738 -9.58 6.13 8.73
C ALA A 738 -8.44 5.66 7.80
N GLY A 739 -8.05 4.40 7.91
CA GLY A 739 -6.97 3.78 7.16
C GLY A 739 -6.47 2.52 7.85
N PHE A 740 -5.45 1.87 7.27
CA PHE A 740 -4.93 0.59 7.77
C PHE A 740 -3.58 0.69 8.50
N ASN A 741 -3.17 1.90 8.91
CA ASN A 741 -1.95 2.09 9.68
C ASN A 741 -2.16 1.73 11.15
N GLY A 742 -1.11 1.21 11.81
CA GLY A 742 -1.10 0.94 13.25
C GLY A 742 -1.59 -0.45 13.63
N THR A 743 -2.47 -0.53 14.61
CA THR A 743 -2.89 -1.77 15.26
C THR A 743 -3.68 -2.69 14.34
N TRP A 744 -3.30 -3.97 14.29
CA TRP A 744 -3.97 -4.96 13.46
C TRP A 744 -4.85 -5.94 14.26
N SER A 745 -4.28 -6.57 15.28
CA SER A 745 -4.97 -7.60 16.05
C SER A 745 -4.48 -7.66 17.50
N SER A 746 -5.23 -8.36 18.35
CA SER A 746 -4.88 -8.57 19.75
C SER A 746 -5.22 -9.99 20.23
N PHE A 747 -4.48 -10.47 21.24
CA PHE A 747 -4.79 -11.70 21.94
C PHE A 747 -4.96 -11.42 23.44
N PRO A 748 -6.21 -11.37 23.96
CA PRO A 748 -6.48 -11.01 25.35
C PRO A 748 -6.69 -12.19 26.31
N TYR A 749 -6.43 -13.44 25.90
CA TYR A 749 -6.89 -14.64 26.63
C TYR A 749 -5.86 -15.25 27.58
N PHE A 750 -4.70 -14.63 27.79
CA PHE A 750 -3.72 -15.15 28.74
C PHE A 750 -4.19 -15.04 30.19
N GLU A 751 -3.97 -16.10 31.00
CA GLU A 751 -4.33 -16.12 32.44
C GLU A 751 -3.55 -15.08 33.25
N SER A 752 -2.36 -14.68 32.79
CA SER A 752 -1.57 -13.59 33.41
C SER A 752 -2.25 -12.22 33.26
N GLY A 753 -3.24 -12.10 32.40
CA GLY A 753 -3.98 -10.87 32.08
C GLY A 753 -3.17 -9.91 31.21
N ILE A 754 -2.07 -10.35 30.60
CA ILE A 754 -1.41 -9.58 29.54
C ILE A 754 -2.18 -9.71 28.23
N ILE A 755 -2.10 -8.67 27.41
CA ILE A 755 -2.70 -8.59 26.11
C ILE A 755 -1.57 -8.39 25.10
N VAL A 756 -1.44 -9.29 24.14
CA VAL A 756 -0.48 -9.12 23.04
C VAL A 756 -1.18 -8.41 21.89
N VAL A 757 -0.58 -7.36 21.41
CA VAL A 757 -1.14 -6.50 20.35
C VAL A 757 -0.09 -6.33 19.25
N THR A 758 -0.49 -6.51 17.99
CA THR A 758 0.36 -6.22 16.83
C THR A 758 0.05 -4.84 16.27
N SER A 759 1.11 -4.06 16.04
CA SER A 759 1.06 -2.82 15.27
C SER A 759 1.94 -2.98 14.04
N ARG A 760 1.37 -2.75 12.86
CA ARG A 760 1.90 -3.22 11.56
C ARG A 760 3.35 -2.86 11.28
N ARG A 761 3.72 -1.60 11.54
CA ARG A 761 5.06 -1.05 11.27
C ARG A 761 5.93 -1.01 12.51
N GLU A 762 5.32 -0.83 13.66
CA GLU A 762 5.98 -0.54 14.91
C GLU A 762 6.56 -1.81 15.54
N GLY A 763 5.71 -2.81 15.76
CA GLY A 763 6.12 -4.02 16.46
C GLY A 763 5.02 -4.64 17.31
N VAL A 764 5.43 -5.35 18.36
CA VAL A 764 4.55 -6.07 19.28
C VAL A 764 4.48 -5.33 20.61
N PHE A 765 3.26 -4.99 21.02
CA PHE A 765 2.97 -4.40 22.32
C PHE A 765 2.44 -5.47 23.26
N ILE A 766 3.03 -5.55 24.45
CA ILE A 766 2.52 -6.34 25.57
C ILE A 766 1.88 -5.35 26.54
N LEU A 767 0.58 -5.39 26.61
CA LEU A 767 -0.25 -4.46 27.38
C LEU A 767 -0.88 -5.15 28.59
N LYS A 768 -1.32 -4.36 29.55
CA LYS A 768 -2.09 -4.86 30.69
C LYS A 768 -3.10 -3.83 31.16
N LYS A 769 -4.37 -4.25 31.24
CA LYS A 769 -5.44 -3.42 31.80
C LYS A 769 -5.22 -3.22 33.29
N GLN A 770 -5.29 -1.97 33.76
CA GLN A 770 -5.27 -1.67 35.18
C GLN A 770 -6.54 -2.19 35.88
N PRO A 771 -6.45 -2.63 37.13
CA PRO A 771 -7.63 -2.95 37.93
C PRO A 771 -8.52 -1.71 38.06
N VAL A 772 -9.79 -1.85 37.79
CA VAL A 772 -10.81 -0.81 38.09
C VAL A 772 -11.55 -1.28 39.33
N ASP A 773 -11.56 -0.47 40.39
CA ASP A 773 -12.48 -0.68 41.50
C ASP A 773 -13.89 -0.27 41.00
N ILE A 774 -14.69 -1.26 40.61
CA ILE A 774 -16.09 -1.08 40.19
C ILE A 774 -16.97 -1.11 41.43
#